data_6bfef0924cc35a6231151be372e65d1a
#
_entry.id   6bfef0924cc35a6231151be372e65d1a
#
_cell.length_a   1.000
_cell.length_b   1.000
_cell.length_c   1.000
_cell.angle_alpha   90.00
_cell.angle_beta   90.00
_cell.angle_gamma   90.00
#
_symmetry.space_group_name_H-M   'P 1'
#
loop_
_entity.id
_entity.type
_entity.pdbx_description
1 polymer ?
#
loop_
_entity_poly.entity_id
_entity_poly.type
_entity_poly.pdbx_seq_one_letter_code
_entity_poly.pdbx_strand_id
1 'polypeptide(L)'
;MGEVVDVCSGRDYKHLSEGDIPVYGTGGYMLSVNQALSYDEDAIGIGRKGTIDKPYVLKSPFWTVDTLFYAVPRDKIALNFAFDIFQNIDWKKKDESTGVPSLSKTAINEIDVLIPKYEEQHALGQFFNDIDNLITLHQCKYNYLLRLNDCIFSIITKTTWEQRKLDDFVTFYSGLTYSPKDIRSEGTLVLRSSNVKDGEVIDADNVYVDSAIVNSENVQERDIIVVVRNGSRALIGKHAEIKGFKPNTVIGAFMTGIRSEHSSFLNALLNTPHFNKEIAINMGATINQITGYMFSKMEFLIPSANEQDEIGEYFKNLDYLITLHQCKLKLLKQIKQSMENGLFIKNTTKNRKELENMTFKYESDFEETLINLLSNKGWEKDVIKYPTESELLQNWANILFDNNRGIDRLNNYPLTEGEMQQILEQINSLSTPIKLNEFINGKTVSIKRDNPDDLEHLGKEVSLKIYDRREIAAGQSRYQIVQQPVFPSKSKILNDRRGDLMLLINGMPVIHIELKKSGIPVSQACNQIEKYSKEGIFTGLFSLVQVFVAMTPNETRYFANPGPDGRFNSDYYFKWADFNNEPINDWKEIASSLLSIPMAHQLIGFYTIADESDGILKVMRSYQYYAANAISDKVAKIKWDESNQRGGFIWHTTGSGKTMTSFKSAQLIADSQEADKVVFLMDRIELGTQSLGEYRGFAGESKGISNEESSIKSTENTYTLISKLKSDSHLDTLIVTSIQKMSRIKDEDDGLKADDIEKINKKRIVFIVDEAHRSTFGEMLQTIKNTFPNSVFFGFTGTPIQDENEKKMSTTISVFGDELHRYSIADGIRDKNVLGFD
;
A
#
# COMPACT_ATOMS: atom_id res chain seq x y z
N MET A 1 -23.36 5.29 21.00
CA MET A 1 -23.97 6.32 20.14
C MET A 1 -25.51 6.34 20.27
N GLY A 2 -26.19 5.21 20.42
CA GLY A 2 -27.65 5.15 20.57
C GLY A 2 -28.24 5.88 21.79
N GLU A 3 -27.43 6.22 22.80
CA GLU A 3 -27.82 7.10 23.91
C GLU A 3 -27.63 8.59 23.59
N VAL A 4 -26.94 8.92 22.49
CA VAL A 4 -26.60 10.28 22.07
C VAL A 4 -27.56 10.80 21.03
N VAL A 5 -27.88 9.97 20.03
CA VAL A 5 -28.76 10.32 18.92
C VAL A 5 -29.82 9.26 18.69
N ASP A 6 -30.96 9.69 18.16
CA ASP A 6 -31.95 8.78 17.60
C ASP A 6 -31.78 8.68 16.09
N VAL A 7 -31.38 7.48 15.62
CA VAL A 7 -31.10 7.25 14.19
C VAL A 7 -32.40 6.89 13.47
N CYS A 8 -32.86 7.80 12.61
CA CYS A 8 -34.06 7.64 11.83
C CYS A 8 -33.75 7.28 10.37
N SER A 9 -34.67 6.57 9.72
CA SER A 9 -34.55 6.22 8.30
C SER A 9 -35.26 7.25 7.44
N GLY A 10 -34.62 7.68 6.39
CA GLY A 10 -35.28 8.41 5.31
C GLY A 10 -36.33 7.58 4.56
N ARG A 11 -37.14 8.21 3.73
CA ARG A 11 -38.24 7.61 2.98
C ARG A 11 -38.26 8.06 1.54
N ASP A 12 -38.82 7.26 0.66
CA ASP A 12 -39.07 7.67 -0.74
C ASP A 12 -39.93 8.91 -0.80
N TYR A 13 -39.55 9.87 -1.62
CA TYR A 13 -40.23 11.18 -1.80
C TYR A 13 -41.09 11.24 -3.05
N LYS A 14 -41.06 10.24 -3.92
CA LYS A 14 -41.72 10.28 -5.24
C LYS A 14 -43.24 10.45 -5.20
N HIS A 15 -43.85 10.19 -4.04
CA HIS A 15 -45.27 10.35 -3.80
C HIS A 15 -45.64 11.76 -3.33
N LEU A 16 -44.65 12.63 -3.09
CA LEU A 16 -44.86 14.00 -2.61
C LEU A 16 -44.94 14.98 -3.78
N SER A 17 -45.66 16.07 -3.57
CA SER A 17 -45.72 17.17 -4.50
C SER A 17 -44.58 18.15 -4.32
N GLU A 18 -44.28 18.96 -5.33
CA GLU A 18 -43.28 20.03 -5.24
C GLU A 18 -43.68 21.04 -4.16
N GLY A 19 -42.70 21.60 -3.46
CA GLY A 19 -42.88 22.55 -2.36
C GLY A 19 -41.54 23.15 -1.93
N ASP A 20 -41.48 23.72 -0.72
CA ASP A 20 -40.34 24.50 -0.22
C ASP A 20 -39.43 23.71 0.70
N ILE A 21 -39.78 22.46 1.04
CA ILE A 21 -39.02 21.64 2.00
C ILE A 21 -37.95 20.86 1.28
N PRO A 22 -36.64 21.06 1.61
CA PRO A 22 -35.54 20.41 0.91
C PRO A 22 -35.49 18.91 1.17
N VAL A 23 -35.26 18.15 0.10
CA VAL A 23 -34.96 16.71 0.11
C VAL A 23 -33.47 16.49 0.00
N TYR A 24 -32.94 15.69 0.90
CA TYR A 24 -31.52 15.37 0.94
C TYR A 24 -31.25 13.89 0.67
N GLY A 25 -30.22 13.61 -0.12
CA GLY A 25 -29.65 12.30 -0.37
C GLY A 25 -28.20 12.23 0.11
N THR A 26 -27.51 11.10 -0.09
CA THR A 26 -26.12 10.91 0.31
C THR A 26 -25.13 11.91 -0.29
N GLY A 27 -25.49 12.56 -1.39
CA GLY A 27 -24.71 13.61 -2.05
C GLY A 27 -25.10 15.05 -1.68
N GLY A 28 -26.05 15.24 -0.76
CA GLY A 28 -26.57 16.57 -0.35
C GLY A 28 -27.98 16.85 -0.89
N TYR A 29 -28.28 18.13 -1.10
CA TYR A 29 -29.59 18.61 -1.62
C TYR A 29 -29.90 18.02 -2.99
N MET A 30 -31.14 17.59 -3.19
CA MET A 30 -31.63 17.04 -4.46
C MET A 30 -32.72 17.88 -5.11
N LEU A 31 -33.80 18.17 -4.38
CA LEU A 31 -34.99 18.91 -4.83
C LEU A 31 -35.80 19.36 -3.59
N SER A 32 -36.97 19.96 -3.78
CA SER A 32 -37.86 20.36 -2.68
C SER A 32 -39.26 19.76 -2.83
N VAL A 33 -39.88 19.44 -1.70
CA VAL A 33 -41.22 18.84 -1.60
C VAL A 33 -42.11 19.58 -0.60
N ASN A 34 -43.40 19.20 -0.53
CA ASN A 34 -44.40 19.85 0.30
C ASN A 34 -44.56 19.26 1.72
N GLN A 35 -43.75 18.26 2.09
CA GLN A 35 -43.79 17.64 3.41
C GLN A 35 -42.39 17.40 3.96
N ALA A 36 -42.24 17.42 5.30
CA ALA A 36 -40.98 17.10 5.99
C ALA A 36 -41.07 15.80 6.74
N LEU A 37 -39.92 15.16 6.93
CA LEU A 37 -39.75 14.08 7.93
C LEU A 37 -39.42 14.64 9.32
N SER A 38 -38.77 15.80 9.39
CA SER A 38 -38.60 16.59 10.59
C SER A 38 -39.00 18.05 10.31
N TYR A 39 -39.88 18.62 11.11
CA TYR A 39 -40.35 20.00 11.00
C TYR A 39 -39.56 20.96 11.92
N ASP A 40 -39.21 20.50 13.11
CA ASP A 40 -38.74 21.37 14.19
C ASP A 40 -37.35 20.97 14.71
N GLU A 41 -36.90 19.76 14.42
CA GLU A 41 -35.64 19.21 14.95
C GLU A 41 -34.58 19.13 13.86
N ASP A 42 -33.46 19.81 14.10
CA ASP A 42 -32.25 19.66 13.30
C ASP A 42 -31.63 18.27 13.52
N ALA A 43 -30.94 17.72 12.51
CA ALA A 43 -30.36 16.39 12.56
C ALA A 43 -29.01 16.31 11.85
N ILE A 44 -28.34 15.17 11.99
CA ILE A 44 -27.11 14.83 11.25
C ILE A 44 -27.48 13.79 10.19
N GLY A 45 -27.30 14.17 8.92
CA GLY A 45 -27.44 13.26 7.78
C GLY A 45 -26.22 12.39 7.63
N ILE A 46 -26.39 11.06 7.50
CA ILE A 46 -25.33 10.11 7.20
C ILE A 46 -25.81 9.06 6.21
N GLY A 47 -24.97 8.73 5.25
CA GLY A 47 -25.29 7.75 4.21
C GLY A 47 -25.58 6.37 4.78
N ARG A 48 -26.75 5.81 4.44
CA ARG A 48 -27.10 4.41 4.67
C ARG A 48 -26.50 3.51 3.60
N LYS A 49 -26.47 3.98 2.32
CA LYS A 49 -25.87 3.28 1.17
C LYS A 49 -25.17 4.27 0.25
N GLY A 50 -24.01 3.90 -0.28
CA GLY A 50 -23.20 4.72 -1.18
C GLY A 50 -22.17 5.53 -0.42
N THR A 51 -22.30 6.87 -0.37
CA THR A 51 -21.38 7.73 0.38
C THR A 51 -21.71 7.68 1.86
N ILE A 52 -21.03 6.83 2.62
CA ILE A 52 -21.27 6.62 4.05
C ILE A 52 -20.36 7.43 4.98
N ASP A 53 -19.32 8.06 4.44
CA ASP A 53 -18.23 8.71 5.16
C ASP A 53 -18.26 10.23 5.16
N LYS A 54 -19.40 10.83 4.76
CA LYS A 54 -19.59 12.29 4.70
C LYS A 54 -20.85 12.72 5.45
N PRO A 55 -20.83 12.75 6.77
CA PRO A 55 -21.96 13.28 7.52
C PRO A 55 -22.09 14.80 7.32
N TYR A 56 -23.30 15.33 7.41
CA TYR A 56 -23.58 16.76 7.32
C TYR A 56 -24.83 17.14 8.11
N VAL A 57 -24.93 18.42 8.51
CA VAL A 57 -26.05 18.92 9.31
C VAL A 57 -27.25 19.15 8.40
N LEU A 58 -28.41 18.67 8.84
CA LEU A 58 -29.72 18.90 8.25
C LEU A 58 -30.49 19.93 9.10
N LYS A 59 -30.85 21.04 8.49
CA LYS A 59 -31.68 22.07 9.13
C LYS A 59 -33.16 21.80 8.87
N SER A 60 -33.95 21.81 9.93
CA SER A 60 -35.39 21.65 9.85
C SER A 60 -36.05 22.88 9.20
N PRO A 61 -37.13 22.73 8.41
CA PRO A 61 -37.76 21.46 8.04
C PRO A 61 -37.01 20.76 6.88
N PHE A 62 -36.94 19.41 6.89
CA PHE A 62 -36.28 18.67 5.83
C PHE A 62 -36.94 17.31 5.57
N TRP A 63 -36.63 16.72 4.38
CA TRP A 63 -36.92 15.34 4.00
C TRP A 63 -35.59 14.63 3.64
N THR A 64 -35.46 13.33 3.97
CA THR A 64 -34.32 12.52 3.53
C THR A 64 -34.79 11.29 2.76
N VAL A 65 -34.06 10.92 1.71
CA VAL A 65 -34.32 9.70 0.93
C VAL A 65 -33.97 8.43 1.72
N ASP A 66 -34.47 7.29 1.27
CA ASP A 66 -34.29 5.98 1.91
C ASP A 66 -32.83 5.48 1.99
N THR A 67 -31.93 6.06 1.19
CA THR A 67 -30.48 5.79 1.23
C THR A 67 -29.71 6.65 2.23
N LEU A 68 -30.40 7.58 2.92
CA LEU A 68 -29.83 8.46 3.94
C LEU A 68 -30.50 8.20 5.29
N PHE A 69 -29.69 8.02 6.33
CA PHE A 69 -30.17 8.15 7.71
C PHE A 69 -30.09 9.60 8.16
N TYR A 70 -30.97 9.96 9.11
CA TYR A 70 -30.84 11.21 9.85
C TYR A 70 -30.86 10.91 11.35
N ALA A 71 -29.87 11.47 12.05
CA ALA A 71 -29.65 11.25 13.47
C ALA A 71 -30.03 12.52 14.24
N VAL A 72 -31.11 12.46 15.02
CA VAL A 72 -31.58 13.55 15.85
C VAL A 72 -30.89 13.46 17.22
N PRO A 73 -30.22 14.54 17.69
CA PRO A 73 -29.64 14.55 19.04
C PRO A 73 -30.70 14.34 20.10
N ARG A 74 -30.40 13.50 21.10
CA ARG A 74 -31.29 13.30 22.24
C ARG A 74 -31.23 14.48 23.22
N ASP A 75 -32.15 14.48 24.18
CA ASP A 75 -32.20 15.53 25.23
C ASP A 75 -30.82 15.71 25.91
N LYS A 76 -30.42 16.96 26.11
CA LYS A 76 -29.10 17.36 26.65
C LYS A 76 -27.87 16.94 25.81
N ILE A 77 -28.07 16.77 24.49
CA ILE A 77 -26.98 16.61 23.54
C ILE A 77 -26.92 17.80 22.58
N ALA A 78 -25.78 18.48 22.50
CA ALA A 78 -25.59 19.61 21.58
C ALA A 78 -25.38 19.09 20.15
N LEU A 79 -26.16 19.59 19.18
CA LEU A 79 -26.09 19.14 17.76
C LEU A 79 -24.69 19.28 17.19
N ASN A 80 -24.04 20.42 17.36
CA ASN A 80 -22.70 20.67 16.81
C ASN A 80 -21.67 19.68 17.39
N PHE A 81 -21.72 19.45 18.69
CA PHE A 81 -20.85 18.45 19.35
C PHE A 81 -21.11 17.03 18.83
N ALA A 82 -22.38 16.63 18.68
CA ALA A 82 -22.73 15.35 18.07
C ALA A 82 -22.24 15.25 16.63
N PHE A 83 -22.32 16.33 15.88
CA PHE A 83 -21.82 16.41 14.52
C PHE A 83 -20.29 16.27 14.45
N ASP A 84 -19.54 16.90 15.35
CA ASP A 84 -18.09 16.74 15.45
C ASP A 84 -17.71 15.28 15.74
N ILE A 85 -18.48 14.57 16.59
CA ILE A 85 -18.29 13.14 16.80
C ILE A 85 -18.48 12.38 15.49
N PHE A 86 -19.56 12.64 14.74
CA PHE A 86 -19.83 11.98 13.47
C PHE A 86 -18.73 12.24 12.42
N GLN A 87 -18.15 13.42 12.39
CA GLN A 87 -17.04 13.76 11.48
C GLN A 87 -15.75 13.00 11.82
N ASN A 88 -15.55 12.66 13.10
CA ASN A 88 -14.34 11.99 13.58
C ASN A 88 -14.41 10.45 13.59
N ILE A 89 -15.54 9.86 13.22
CA ILE A 89 -15.69 8.41 13.09
C ILE A 89 -15.21 7.96 11.70
N ASP A 90 -14.34 6.97 11.68
CA ASP A 90 -13.97 6.29 10.41
C ASP A 90 -15.11 5.35 9.98
N TRP A 91 -16.08 5.91 9.29
CA TRP A 91 -17.26 5.19 8.82
C TRP A 91 -16.95 4.08 7.83
N LYS A 92 -15.85 4.15 7.09
CA LYS A 92 -15.43 3.10 6.16
C LYS A 92 -15.07 1.82 6.89
N LYS A 93 -14.53 1.91 8.10
CA LYS A 93 -14.30 0.75 8.95
C LYS A 93 -15.57 0.16 9.55
N LYS A 94 -16.70 0.87 9.44
CA LYS A 94 -18.02 0.42 9.89
C LYS A 94 -18.92 -0.05 8.74
N ASP A 95 -18.37 -0.14 7.54
CA ASP A 95 -19.05 -0.68 6.37
C ASP A 95 -19.35 -2.17 6.58
N GLU A 96 -20.63 -2.54 6.47
CA GLU A 96 -21.12 -3.92 6.63
C GLU A 96 -21.36 -4.62 5.28
N SER A 97 -21.01 -3.98 4.17
CA SER A 97 -21.31 -4.48 2.83
C SER A 97 -20.14 -5.17 2.15
N THR A 98 -20.45 -6.09 1.26
CA THR A 98 -19.50 -6.73 0.33
C THR A 98 -19.47 -6.08 -1.05
N GLY A 99 -20.23 -4.99 -1.24
CA GLY A 99 -20.37 -4.31 -2.54
C GLY A 99 -20.48 -2.81 -2.38
N VAL A 100 -21.70 -2.26 -2.50
CA VAL A 100 -21.95 -0.83 -2.27
C VAL A 100 -21.87 -0.51 -0.78
N PRO A 101 -20.99 0.42 -0.33
CA PRO A 101 -20.84 0.74 1.07
C PRO A 101 -22.18 0.99 1.78
N SER A 102 -22.39 0.39 2.94
CA SER A 102 -23.65 0.52 3.69
C SER A 102 -23.44 0.47 5.21
N LEU A 103 -24.28 1.24 5.91
CA LEU A 103 -24.34 1.28 7.36
C LEU A 103 -25.72 0.78 7.83
N SER A 104 -25.76 0.08 8.97
CA SER A 104 -26.98 -0.23 9.69
C SER A 104 -27.18 0.74 10.86
N LYS A 105 -28.43 0.86 11.33
CA LYS A 105 -28.73 1.59 12.56
C LYS A 105 -28.02 0.98 13.77
N THR A 106 -27.89 -0.34 13.77
CA THR A 106 -27.21 -1.08 14.84
C THR A 106 -25.74 -0.70 14.87
N ALA A 107 -25.04 -0.71 13.72
CA ALA A 107 -23.63 -0.32 13.63
C ALA A 107 -23.38 1.11 14.12
N ILE A 108 -24.31 2.04 13.86
CA ILE A 108 -24.21 3.41 14.37
C ILE A 108 -24.47 3.45 15.89
N ASN A 109 -25.51 2.78 16.37
CA ASN A 109 -25.93 2.83 17.78
C ASN A 109 -24.91 2.16 18.72
N GLU A 110 -24.21 1.14 18.26
CA GLU A 110 -23.20 0.40 19.04
C GLU A 110 -21.85 1.09 19.17
N ILE A 111 -21.67 2.25 18.55
CA ILE A 111 -20.43 3.02 18.68
C ILE A 111 -20.35 3.63 20.07
N ASP A 112 -19.31 3.28 20.81
CA ASP A 112 -19.03 3.87 22.11
C ASP A 112 -18.46 5.29 21.95
N VAL A 113 -19.06 6.24 22.64
CA VAL A 113 -18.65 7.64 22.66
C VAL A 113 -18.67 8.19 24.08
N LEU A 114 -17.71 9.04 24.40
CA LEU A 114 -17.67 9.73 25.68
C LEU A 114 -18.27 11.12 25.53
N ILE A 115 -19.13 11.48 26.46
CA ILE A 115 -19.90 12.70 26.41
C ILE A 115 -19.60 13.53 27.64
N PRO A 116 -19.08 14.76 27.48
CA PRO A 116 -18.91 15.70 28.59
C PRO A 116 -20.26 16.28 29.03
N LYS A 117 -20.24 17.14 30.04
CA LYS A 117 -21.45 17.87 30.49
C LYS A 117 -21.99 18.74 29.37
N TYR A 118 -23.30 19.02 29.36
CA TYR A 118 -24.00 19.73 28.30
C TYR A 118 -23.38 21.09 27.99
N GLU A 119 -23.00 21.87 29.03
CA GLU A 119 -22.35 23.17 28.84
C GLU A 119 -21.00 23.05 28.12
N GLU A 120 -20.23 21.99 28.41
CA GLU A 120 -18.96 21.73 27.76
C GLU A 120 -19.16 21.24 26.32
N GLN A 121 -20.17 20.40 26.07
CA GLN A 121 -20.55 20.01 24.71
C GLN A 121 -20.87 21.22 23.85
N HIS A 122 -21.64 22.18 24.40
CA HIS A 122 -22.02 23.39 23.68
C HIS A 122 -20.81 24.26 23.36
N ALA A 123 -19.91 24.46 24.32
CA ALA A 123 -18.68 25.23 24.13
C ALA A 123 -17.77 24.58 23.08
N LEU A 124 -17.59 23.25 23.10
CA LEU A 124 -16.77 22.52 22.15
C LEU A 124 -17.36 22.54 20.75
N GLY A 125 -18.64 22.25 20.60
CA GLY A 125 -19.32 22.28 19.30
C GLY A 125 -19.31 23.67 18.67
N GLN A 126 -19.47 24.73 19.47
CA GLN A 126 -19.36 26.11 18.97
C GLN A 126 -17.91 26.41 18.52
N PHE A 127 -16.94 26.02 19.30
CA PHE A 127 -15.53 26.24 18.98
C PHE A 127 -15.10 25.56 17.67
N PHE A 128 -15.47 24.29 17.45
CA PHE A 128 -15.15 23.59 16.21
C PHE A 128 -15.92 24.18 15.01
N ASN A 129 -17.18 24.57 15.20
CA ASN A 129 -17.94 25.26 14.18
C ASN A 129 -17.30 26.60 13.76
N ASP A 130 -16.75 27.34 14.72
CA ASP A 130 -16.05 28.61 14.44
C ASP A 130 -14.74 28.36 13.67
N ILE A 131 -14.00 27.31 14.00
CA ILE A 131 -12.82 26.88 13.21
C ILE A 131 -13.21 26.47 11.80
N ASP A 132 -14.27 25.72 11.60
CA ASP A 132 -14.74 25.30 10.28
C ASP A 132 -15.20 26.49 9.43
N ASN A 133 -15.83 27.46 10.04
CA ASN A 133 -16.20 28.71 9.38
C ASN A 133 -14.96 29.49 8.95
N LEU A 134 -13.92 29.57 9.80
CA LEU A 134 -12.65 30.21 9.46
C LEU A 134 -11.91 29.46 8.34
N ILE A 135 -11.86 28.13 8.37
CA ILE A 135 -11.30 27.30 7.31
C ILE A 135 -12.02 27.57 5.99
N THR A 136 -13.33 27.57 6.00
CA THR A 136 -14.16 27.82 4.82
C THR A 136 -13.92 29.22 4.26
N LEU A 137 -13.88 30.23 5.13
CA LEU A 137 -13.61 31.62 4.76
C LEU A 137 -12.23 31.77 4.09
N HIS A 138 -11.20 31.21 4.71
CA HIS A 138 -9.84 31.26 4.15
C HIS A 138 -9.73 30.47 2.85
N GLN A 139 -10.42 29.35 2.73
CA GLN A 139 -10.47 28.58 1.48
C GLN A 139 -11.15 29.35 0.35
N CYS A 140 -12.28 30.00 0.64
CA CYS A 140 -12.97 30.85 -0.32
C CYS A 140 -12.09 32.04 -0.77
N LYS A 141 -11.43 32.72 0.19
CA LYS A 141 -10.51 33.83 -0.13
C LYS A 141 -9.33 33.37 -0.96
N TYR A 142 -8.71 32.26 -0.59
CA TYR A 142 -7.61 31.65 -1.34
C TYR A 142 -8.02 31.35 -2.79
N ASN A 143 -9.14 30.66 -2.98
CA ASN A 143 -9.66 30.33 -4.31
C ASN A 143 -10.03 31.58 -5.13
N TYR A 144 -10.57 32.61 -4.48
CA TYR A 144 -10.87 33.88 -5.13
C TYR A 144 -9.60 34.59 -5.62
N LEU A 145 -8.57 34.66 -4.76
CA LEU A 145 -7.29 35.30 -5.11
C LEU A 145 -6.59 34.55 -6.24
N LEU A 146 -6.62 33.22 -6.26
CA LEU A 146 -6.08 32.43 -7.37
C LEU A 146 -6.76 32.75 -8.70
N ARG A 147 -8.11 32.79 -8.72
CA ARG A 147 -8.87 33.16 -9.92
C ARG A 147 -8.57 34.58 -10.37
N LEU A 148 -8.43 35.50 -9.44
CA LEU A 148 -8.07 36.87 -9.71
C LEU A 148 -6.68 36.94 -10.36
N ASN A 149 -5.72 36.22 -9.85
CA ASN A 149 -4.37 36.14 -10.39
C ASN A 149 -4.38 35.63 -11.84
N ASP A 150 -5.15 34.58 -12.14
CA ASP A 150 -5.24 34.01 -13.48
C ASP A 150 -5.89 34.96 -14.50
N CYS A 151 -6.84 35.79 -14.09
CA CYS A 151 -7.65 36.60 -15.00
C CYS A 151 -7.15 38.05 -15.13
N ILE A 152 -6.54 38.61 -14.09
CA ILE A 152 -6.29 40.05 -14.03
C ILE A 152 -5.31 40.53 -15.08
N PHE A 153 -4.28 39.75 -15.43
CA PHE A 153 -3.31 40.12 -16.46
C PHE A 153 -3.98 40.32 -17.82
N SER A 154 -4.96 39.49 -18.17
CA SER A 154 -5.72 39.64 -19.40
C SER A 154 -6.68 40.86 -19.39
N ILE A 155 -7.13 41.26 -18.20
CA ILE A 155 -8.04 42.43 -18.04
C ILE A 155 -7.26 43.73 -18.12
N ILE A 156 -6.04 43.82 -17.59
CA ILE A 156 -5.24 45.05 -17.58
C ILE A 156 -4.49 45.29 -18.89
N THR A 157 -4.36 44.27 -19.77
CA THR A 157 -3.70 44.42 -21.07
C THR A 157 -4.43 45.45 -21.92
N LYS A 158 -3.75 46.50 -22.32
CA LYS A 158 -4.28 47.62 -23.08
C LYS A 158 -3.83 47.60 -24.54
N THR A 159 -4.56 48.21 -25.41
CA THR A 159 -4.22 48.38 -26.84
C THR A 159 -2.99 49.29 -27.08
N THR A 160 -2.56 50.01 -26.03
CA THR A 160 -1.38 50.91 -26.07
C THR A 160 -0.08 50.18 -25.71
N TRP A 161 -0.13 48.89 -25.33
CA TRP A 161 1.07 48.10 -25.06
C TRP A 161 1.76 47.69 -26.34
N GLU A 162 3.11 47.71 -26.34
CA GLU A 162 3.93 47.39 -27.50
C GLU A 162 4.26 45.92 -27.51
N GLN A 163 4.17 45.28 -28.68
CA GLN A 163 4.65 43.93 -28.90
C GLN A 163 6.18 43.92 -28.99
N ARG A 164 6.86 43.28 -28.05
CA ARG A 164 8.31 43.24 -27.96
C ARG A 164 8.79 41.81 -27.71
N LYS A 165 10.02 41.53 -28.22
CA LYS A 165 10.71 40.26 -27.93
C LYS A 165 11.28 40.29 -26.52
N LEU A 166 11.38 39.11 -25.92
CA LEU A 166 11.88 39.02 -24.57
C LEU A 166 13.30 39.57 -24.44
N ASP A 167 14.19 39.37 -25.48
CA ASP A 167 15.55 39.87 -25.49
C ASP A 167 15.65 41.41 -25.71
N ASP A 168 14.54 42.10 -25.99
CA ASP A 168 14.52 43.56 -26.12
C ASP A 168 14.46 44.27 -24.76
N PHE A 169 14.10 43.57 -23.69
CA PHE A 169 13.91 44.20 -22.36
C PHE A 169 14.42 43.36 -21.17
N VAL A 170 15.10 42.22 -21.45
CA VAL A 170 15.78 41.43 -20.41
C VAL A 170 17.16 40.96 -20.87
N THR A 171 18.00 40.62 -19.93
CA THR A 171 19.33 40.02 -20.20
C THR A 171 19.30 38.54 -19.78
N PHE A 172 19.77 37.68 -20.67
CA PHE A 172 19.89 36.25 -20.44
C PHE A 172 21.31 35.85 -20.02
N TYR A 173 21.41 34.88 -19.10
CA TYR A 173 22.68 34.21 -18.82
C TYR A 173 22.50 32.71 -18.72
N SER A 174 23.58 32.00 -19.07
CA SER A 174 23.56 30.54 -19.17
C SER A 174 24.08 29.88 -17.90
N GLY A 175 23.58 28.67 -17.63
CA GLY A 175 24.02 27.89 -16.49
C GLY A 175 25.34 27.14 -16.73
N LEU A 176 25.93 26.72 -15.62
CA LEU A 176 27.17 25.95 -15.55
C LEU A 176 26.99 24.52 -16.04
N THR A 177 27.86 24.10 -16.94
CA THR A 177 28.01 22.67 -17.27
C THR A 177 29.14 22.08 -16.42
N TYR A 178 28.82 21.03 -15.65
CA TYR A 178 29.78 20.35 -14.80
C TYR A 178 29.67 18.83 -14.97
N SER A 179 30.67 18.10 -14.52
CA SER A 179 30.70 16.64 -14.55
C SER A 179 30.61 16.07 -13.10
N PRO A 180 30.26 14.79 -12.93
CA PRO A 180 30.25 14.16 -11.59
C PRO A 180 31.60 14.28 -10.85
N LYS A 181 32.71 14.43 -11.55
CA LYS A 181 34.04 14.59 -10.95
C LYS A 181 34.26 15.97 -10.30
N ASP A 182 33.42 16.94 -10.65
CA ASP A 182 33.52 18.32 -10.19
C ASP A 182 32.70 18.54 -8.92
N ILE A 183 31.86 17.58 -8.53
CA ILE A 183 31.00 17.64 -7.36
C ILE A 183 31.84 17.53 -6.08
N ARG A 184 31.52 18.40 -5.13
CA ARG A 184 32.16 18.51 -3.81
C ARG A 184 31.10 18.54 -2.71
N SER A 185 31.51 18.28 -1.47
CA SER A 185 30.67 18.49 -0.28
C SER A 185 30.41 19.96 0.02
N GLU A 186 31.33 20.83 -0.44
CA GLU A 186 31.24 22.29 -0.25
C GLU A 186 31.79 22.97 -1.50
N GLY A 187 31.42 24.23 -1.75
CA GLY A 187 31.89 24.96 -2.90
C GLY A 187 30.84 25.92 -3.47
N THR A 188 30.72 26.01 -4.79
CA THR A 188 29.69 26.81 -5.45
C THR A 188 28.40 25.99 -5.59
N LEU A 189 27.29 26.52 -5.06
CA LEU A 189 25.97 25.90 -5.18
C LEU A 189 25.47 25.99 -6.62
N VAL A 190 25.01 24.89 -7.19
CA VAL A 190 24.39 24.83 -8.52
C VAL A 190 22.88 24.62 -8.38
N LEU A 191 22.09 25.66 -8.68
CA LEU A 191 20.64 25.58 -8.72
C LEU A 191 20.17 24.81 -9.95
N ARG A 192 19.31 23.83 -9.73
CA ARG A 192 18.75 22.93 -10.76
C ARG A 192 17.22 22.97 -10.74
N SER A 193 16.59 22.27 -11.68
CA SER A 193 15.13 22.18 -11.72
C SER A 193 14.49 21.62 -10.43
N SER A 194 15.22 20.79 -9.66
CA SER A 194 14.81 20.30 -8.32
C SER A 194 14.73 21.41 -7.27
N ASN A 195 15.48 22.49 -7.46
CA ASN A 195 15.45 23.63 -6.54
C ASN A 195 14.33 24.64 -6.87
N VAL A 196 13.54 24.41 -7.93
CA VAL A 196 12.43 25.31 -8.33
C VAL A 196 11.09 24.63 -8.03
N LYS A 197 10.35 25.19 -7.06
CA LYS A 197 9.03 24.67 -6.68
C LYS A 197 8.09 25.84 -6.35
N ASP A 198 6.91 25.81 -6.94
CA ASP A 198 5.80 26.75 -6.70
C ASP A 198 6.23 28.23 -6.78
N GLY A 199 7.12 28.57 -7.76
CA GLY A 199 7.63 29.93 -7.97
C GLY A 199 8.74 30.34 -6.99
N GLU A 200 9.23 29.45 -6.15
CA GLU A 200 10.25 29.72 -5.15
C GLU A 200 11.48 28.83 -5.33
N VAL A 201 12.65 29.33 -4.92
CA VAL A 201 13.87 28.54 -4.79
C VAL A 201 13.86 27.84 -3.45
N ILE A 202 13.77 26.50 -3.48
CA ILE A 202 13.76 25.66 -2.29
C ILE A 202 15.13 25.02 -2.06
N ASP A 203 15.39 24.69 -0.81
CA ASP A 203 16.57 23.97 -0.37
C ASP A 203 16.30 22.44 -0.49
N ALA A 204 16.58 21.91 -1.70
CA ALA A 204 16.37 20.51 -2.01
C ALA A 204 17.42 20.02 -3.01
N ASP A 205 17.97 18.82 -2.81
CA ASP A 205 18.97 18.20 -3.68
C ASP A 205 20.15 19.13 -4.03
N ASN A 206 20.69 19.82 -3.06
CA ASN A 206 21.76 20.79 -3.30
C ASN A 206 23.02 20.11 -3.83
N VAL A 207 23.52 20.61 -4.95
CA VAL A 207 24.78 20.17 -5.54
C VAL A 207 25.77 21.31 -5.43
N TYR A 208 26.93 21.02 -4.86
CA TYR A 208 28.07 21.93 -4.79
C TYR A 208 29.16 21.44 -5.76
N VAL A 209 29.79 22.36 -6.45
CA VAL A 209 30.88 22.06 -7.33
C VAL A 209 32.15 22.80 -6.91
N ASP A 210 33.30 22.29 -7.40
CA ASP A 210 34.56 22.98 -7.22
C ASP A 210 34.51 24.39 -7.81
N SER A 211 34.74 25.42 -6.98
CA SER A 211 34.66 26.83 -7.41
C SER A 211 35.66 27.18 -8.48
N ALA A 212 36.72 26.38 -8.66
CA ALA A 212 37.73 26.62 -9.69
C ALA A 212 37.23 26.33 -11.14
N ILE A 213 36.17 25.54 -11.29
CA ILE A 213 35.59 25.20 -12.61
C ILE A 213 34.47 26.16 -13.02
N VAL A 214 34.05 27.04 -12.12
CA VAL A 214 32.89 27.90 -12.36
C VAL A 214 33.25 28.97 -13.37
N ASN A 215 32.59 28.88 -14.53
CA ASN A 215 32.74 29.80 -15.64
C ASN A 215 31.43 30.48 -16.06
N SER A 216 30.39 30.34 -15.23
CA SER A 216 29.08 30.96 -15.36
C SER A 216 28.88 32.07 -14.35
N GLU A 217 27.95 32.98 -14.63
CA GLU A 217 27.62 34.09 -13.73
C GLU A 217 26.93 33.61 -12.48
N ASN A 218 27.27 34.27 -11.34
CA ASN A 218 26.51 34.08 -10.09
C ASN A 218 25.13 34.69 -10.23
N VAL A 219 24.15 34.03 -9.60
CA VAL A 219 22.82 34.57 -9.50
C VAL A 219 22.82 35.84 -8.65
N GLN A 220 22.00 36.80 -9.00
CA GLN A 220 21.81 38.05 -8.26
C GLN A 220 20.42 38.05 -7.63
N GLU A 221 20.23 38.87 -6.62
CA GLU A 221 18.92 39.12 -6.03
C GLU A 221 17.97 39.65 -7.13
N ARG A 222 16.74 39.14 -7.16
CA ARG A 222 15.69 39.41 -8.15
C ARG A 222 15.92 38.83 -9.55
N ASP A 223 17.00 38.07 -9.80
CA ASP A 223 17.09 37.27 -11.00
C ASP A 223 15.96 36.24 -11.05
N ILE A 224 15.44 35.95 -12.24
CA ILE A 224 14.47 34.88 -12.44
C ILE A 224 15.18 33.71 -13.11
N ILE A 225 15.15 32.53 -12.49
CA ILE A 225 15.69 31.31 -13.05
C ILE A 225 14.60 30.46 -13.65
N VAL A 226 14.79 29.98 -14.87
CA VAL A 226 13.78 29.24 -15.66
C VAL A 226 14.33 27.90 -16.09
N VAL A 227 13.54 26.85 -15.95
CA VAL A 227 13.86 25.51 -16.47
C VAL A 227 13.64 25.49 -17.98
N VAL A 228 14.70 25.36 -18.75
CA VAL A 228 14.63 25.36 -20.23
C VAL A 228 14.85 23.95 -20.82
N ARG A 229 15.35 23.00 -20.03
CA ARG A 229 15.53 21.60 -20.42
C ARG A 229 15.27 20.69 -19.24
N ASN A 230 14.46 19.65 -19.47
CA ASN A 230 14.19 18.62 -18.45
C ASN A 230 13.66 17.34 -19.11
N GLY A 231 13.85 16.19 -18.46
CA GLY A 231 13.25 14.92 -18.88
C GLY A 231 11.71 14.95 -18.86
N SER A 232 11.12 15.72 -17.95
CA SER A 232 9.67 15.94 -17.87
C SER A 232 9.26 17.23 -18.57
N ARG A 233 8.39 17.13 -19.57
CA ARG A 233 7.82 18.28 -20.29
C ARG A 233 7.10 19.26 -19.36
N ALA A 234 6.47 18.77 -18.30
CA ALA A 234 5.73 19.58 -17.33
C ALA A 234 6.63 20.51 -16.48
N LEU A 235 7.94 20.30 -16.48
CA LEU A 235 8.87 21.14 -15.73
C LEU A 235 9.45 22.29 -16.55
N ILE A 236 9.35 22.24 -17.88
CA ILE A 236 9.86 23.27 -18.76
C ILE A 236 9.00 24.52 -18.63
N GLY A 237 9.64 25.68 -18.47
CA GLY A 237 8.97 26.95 -18.19
C GLY A 237 8.74 27.23 -16.71
N LYS A 238 8.90 26.22 -15.82
CA LYS A 238 8.91 26.52 -14.37
C LYS A 238 10.03 27.48 -14.05
N HIS A 239 9.70 28.46 -13.21
CA HIS A 239 10.62 29.54 -12.87
C HIS A 239 10.49 29.90 -11.39
N ALA A 240 11.49 30.62 -10.88
CA ALA A 240 11.50 31.18 -9.55
C ALA A 240 12.33 32.47 -9.51
N GLU A 241 11.90 33.43 -8.72
CA GLU A 241 12.68 34.64 -8.42
C GLU A 241 13.69 34.34 -7.31
N ILE A 242 14.93 34.81 -7.48
CA ILE A 242 15.98 34.74 -6.46
C ILE A 242 15.69 35.79 -5.39
N LYS A 243 15.34 35.33 -4.20
CA LYS A 243 15.09 36.18 -3.02
C LYS A 243 16.32 36.22 -2.13
N GLY A 244 16.77 37.40 -1.80
CA GLY A 244 17.94 37.64 -0.95
C GLY A 244 19.29 37.32 -1.63
N PHE A 245 20.37 37.70 -0.96
CA PHE A 245 21.74 37.50 -1.46
C PHE A 245 22.17 36.03 -1.29
N LYS A 246 22.53 35.39 -2.41
CA LYS A 246 23.06 34.03 -2.45
C LYS A 246 24.49 34.02 -3.01
N PRO A 247 25.50 34.16 -2.16
CA PRO A 247 26.90 34.14 -2.60
C PRO A 247 27.28 32.76 -3.15
N ASN A 248 28.23 32.71 -4.07
CA ASN A 248 28.77 31.48 -4.66
C ASN A 248 27.67 30.54 -5.16
N THR A 249 26.68 31.09 -5.85
CA THR A 249 25.56 30.33 -6.36
C THR A 249 25.38 30.59 -7.85
N VAL A 250 25.32 29.53 -8.64
CA VAL A 250 25.12 29.57 -10.09
C VAL A 250 23.93 28.68 -10.47
N ILE A 251 23.42 28.82 -11.70
CA ILE A 251 22.42 27.90 -12.25
C ILE A 251 23.08 26.78 -13.04
N GLY A 252 22.44 25.62 -13.13
CA GLY A 252 22.94 24.50 -13.93
C GLY A 252 22.57 24.63 -15.43
N ALA A 253 23.23 23.89 -16.28
CA ALA A 253 23.11 23.97 -17.75
C ALA A 253 21.70 23.73 -18.31
N PHE A 254 20.79 23.22 -17.52
CA PHE A 254 19.39 23.01 -17.91
C PHE A 254 18.47 24.16 -17.51
N MET A 255 19.06 25.21 -16.98
CA MET A 255 18.39 26.43 -16.55
C MET A 255 18.86 27.61 -17.42
N THR A 256 18.05 28.62 -17.48
CA THR A 256 18.40 29.94 -17.98
C THR A 256 18.10 30.98 -16.94
N GLY A 257 19.01 31.87 -16.67
CA GLY A 257 18.76 33.02 -15.82
C GLY A 257 18.33 34.22 -16.66
N ILE A 258 17.40 34.99 -16.10
CA ILE A 258 16.88 36.21 -16.71
C ILE A 258 17.02 37.35 -15.70
N ARG A 259 17.57 38.45 -16.18
CA ARG A 259 17.80 39.68 -15.40
C ARG A 259 17.01 40.83 -16.01
N SER A 260 16.22 41.54 -15.21
CA SER A 260 15.39 42.64 -15.61
C SER A 260 15.36 43.73 -14.54
N GLU A 261 15.31 45.01 -14.92
CA GLU A 261 15.04 46.11 -13.99
C GLU A 261 13.63 46.02 -13.40
N HIS A 262 12.67 45.45 -14.14
CA HIS A 262 11.29 45.21 -13.72
C HIS A 262 11.01 43.74 -13.43
N SER A 263 11.82 43.11 -12.57
CA SER A 263 11.76 41.66 -12.28
C SER A 263 10.39 41.21 -11.78
N SER A 264 9.71 42.00 -10.94
CA SER A 264 8.37 41.63 -10.42
C SER A 264 7.30 41.60 -11.52
N PHE A 265 7.35 42.53 -12.49
CA PHE A 265 6.50 42.46 -13.68
C PHE A 265 6.84 41.24 -14.54
N LEU A 266 8.13 40.98 -14.75
CA LEU A 266 8.58 39.82 -15.52
C LEU A 266 8.11 38.51 -14.88
N ASN A 267 8.22 38.38 -13.56
CA ASN A 267 7.72 37.20 -12.85
C ASN A 267 6.22 37.02 -13.03
N ALA A 268 5.44 38.10 -12.98
CA ALA A 268 3.99 38.07 -13.24
C ALA A 268 3.70 37.67 -14.72
N LEU A 269 4.47 38.17 -15.67
CA LEU A 269 4.35 37.82 -17.10
C LEU A 269 4.60 36.34 -17.35
N LEU A 270 5.62 35.76 -16.73
CA LEU A 270 5.99 34.36 -16.86
C LEU A 270 4.97 33.42 -16.19
N ASN A 271 4.15 33.92 -15.27
CA ASN A 271 3.04 33.16 -14.67
C ASN A 271 1.77 33.15 -15.57
N THR A 272 1.73 33.88 -16.67
CA THR A 272 0.53 33.98 -17.51
C THR A 272 0.24 32.72 -18.34
N PRO A 273 -1.03 32.43 -18.67
CA PRO A 273 -1.39 31.41 -19.64
C PRO A 273 -0.78 31.66 -21.03
N HIS A 274 -0.50 32.93 -21.39
CA HIS A 274 0.15 33.29 -22.63
C HIS A 274 1.59 32.78 -22.68
N PHE A 275 2.37 32.96 -21.61
CA PHE A 275 3.71 32.39 -21.51
C PHE A 275 3.73 30.88 -21.65
N ASN A 276 2.81 30.20 -20.95
CA ASN A 276 2.68 28.74 -21.04
C ASN A 276 2.34 28.27 -22.47
N LYS A 277 1.55 29.06 -23.20
CA LYS A 277 1.25 28.80 -24.62
C LYS A 277 2.48 28.99 -25.50
N GLU A 278 3.24 30.04 -25.29
CA GLU A 278 4.51 30.29 -26.02
C GLU A 278 5.53 29.18 -25.76
N ILE A 279 5.65 28.72 -24.50
CA ILE A 279 6.47 27.55 -24.16
C ILE A 279 6.01 26.33 -24.96
N ALA A 280 4.69 26.04 -25.01
CA ALA A 280 4.15 24.87 -25.71
C ALA A 280 4.37 24.94 -27.24
N ILE A 281 4.27 26.11 -27.84
CA ILE A 281 4.47 26.34 -29.29
C ILE A 281 5.96 26.16 -29.64
N ASN A 282 6.85 26.69 -28.84
CA ASN A 282 8.29 26.66 -29.07
C ASN A 282 8.96 25.34 -28.66
N MET A 283 8.25 24.47 -27.94
CA MET A 283 8.76 23.16 -27.58
C MET A 283 8.70 22.19 -28.76
N GLY A 284 9.86 21.65 -29.15
CA GLY A 284 9.96 20.65 -30.22
C GLY A 284 9.19 19.35 -29.92
N ALA A 285 8.78 18.64 -30.98
CA ALA A 285 8.01 17.39 -30.85
C ALA A 285 8.82 16.24 -30.20
N THR A 286 10.13 16.24 -30.38
CA THR A 286 11.03 15.13 -30.01
C THR A 286 11.96 15.39 -28.82
N ILE A 287 12.19 16.66 -28.46
CA ILE A 287 13.13 17.01 -27.39
C ILE A 287 12.45 17.97 -26.42
N ASN A 288 12.44 17.62 -25.14
CA ASN A 288 11.90 18.44 -24.06
C ASN A 288 12.91 19.57 -23.72
N GLN A 289 13.07 20.48 -24.62
CA GLN A 289 14.01 21.62 -24.50
C GLN A 289 13.49 22.82 -25.26
N ILE A 290 13.67 23.99 -24.69
CA ILE A 290 13.61 25.29 -25.37
C ILE A 290 15.04 25.84 -25.41
N THR A 291 15.54 26.16 -26.57
CA THR A 291 16.87 26.79 -26.70
C THR A 291 16.82 28.23 -26.19
N GLY A 292 17.92 28.76 -25.65
CA GLY A 292 18.00 30.15 -25.24
C GLY A 292 17.59 31.11 -26.35
N TYR A 293 17.94 30.82 -27.64
CA TYR A 293 17.54 31.59 -28.79
C TYR A 293 16.01 31.57 -29.01
N MET A 294 15.34 30.41 -28.90
CA MET A 294 13.88 30.34 -29.03
C MET A 294 13.18 31.10 -27.89
N PHE A 295 13.74 30.98 -26.71
CA PHE A 295 13.22 31.66 -25.53
C PHE A 295 13.33 33.17 -25.62
N SER A 296 14.49 33.68 -26.10
CA SER A 296 14.72 35.12 -26.28
C SER A 296 13.83 35.77 -27.36
N LYS A 297 13.34 34.97 -28.30
CA LYS A 297 12.49 35.46 -29.41
C LYS A 297 11.00 35.37 -29.14
N MET A 298 10.57 34.93 -28.00
CA MET A 298 9.15 34.95 -27.60
C MET A 298 8.67 36.40 -27.50
N GLU A 299 7.46 36.68 -28.04
CA GLU A 299 6.93 38.02 -28.13
C GLU A 299 5.78 38.22 -27.14
N PHE A 300 5.81 39.34 -26.44
CA PHE A 300 4.83 39.70 -25.43
C PHE A 300 4.41 41.17 -25.61
N LEU A 301 3.19 41.48 -25.16
CA LEU A 301 2.74 42.86 -25.03
C LEU A 301 3.32 43.46 -23.76
N ILE A 302 4.10 44.53 -23.89
CA ILE A 302 4.86 45.15 -22.81
C ILE A 302 4.38 46.58 -22.57
N PRO A 303 3.98 46.97 -21.36
CA PRO A 303 3.59 48.34 -21.01
C PRO A 303 4.81 49.26 -20.85
N SER A 304 4.54 50.51 -20.58
CA SER A 304 5.56 51.47 -20.18
C SER A 304 6.25 51.08 -18.89
N ALA A 305 7.49 51.54 -18.68
CA ALA A 305 8.30 51.20 -17.49
C ALA A 305 7.57 51.49 -16.17
N ASN A 306 6.89 52.63 -16.05
CA ASN A 306 6.09 52.93 -14.85
C ASN A 306 4.94 51.95 -14.64
N GLU A 307 4.21 51.58 -15.70
CA GLU A 307 3.16 50.57 -15.61
C GLU A 307 3.68 49.17 -15.27
N GLN A 308 4.91 48.82 -15.73
CA GLN A 308 5.55 47.57 -15.34
C GLN A 308 5.79 47.50 -13.83
N ASP A 309 6.27 48.58 -13.22
CA ASP A 309 6.50 48.64 -11.78
C ASP A 309 5.19 48.56 -10.98
N GLU A 310 4.14 49.31 -11.40
CA GLU A 310 2.83 49.26 -10.75
C GLU A 310 2.19 47.87 -10.83
N ILE A 311 2.25 47.24 -11.99
CA ILE A 311 1.72 45.88 -12.22
C ILE A 311 2.55 44.85 -11.43
N GLY A 312 3.86 44.98 -11.46
CA GLY A 312 4.77 44.08 -10.74
C GLY A 312 4.52 44.11 -9.25
N GLU A 313 4.36 45.32 -8.66
CA GLU A 313 4.07 45.48 -7.24
C GLU A 313 2.67 44.92 -6.88
N TYR A 314 1.67 45.15 -7.72
CA TYR A 314 0.34 44.59 -7.55
C TYR A 314 0.38 43.04 -7.47
N PHE A 315 1.02 42.37 -8.41
CA PHE A 315 1.11 40.92 -8.45
C PHE A 315 1.93 40.36 -7.28
N LYS A 316 3.03 41.03 -6.90
CA LYS A 316 3.81 40.70 -5.72
C LYS A 316 2.97 40.74 -4.44
N ASN A 317 2.14 41.74 -4.27
CA ASN A 317 1.21 41.84 -3.14
C ASN A 317 0.12 40.73 -3.20
N LEU A 318 -0.36 40.40 -4.38
CA LEU A 318 -1.35 39.35 -4.60
C LEU A 318 -0.76 37.96 -4.23
N ASP A 319 0.45 37.67 -4.70
CA ASP A 319 1.15 36.43 -4.36
C ASP A 319 1.42 36.30 -2.85
N TYR A 320 1.77 37.42 -2.20
CA TYR A 320 1.91 37.47 -0.74
C TYR A 320 0.60 37.12 -0.03
N LEU A 321 -0.53 37.68 -0.47
CA LEU A 321 -1.86 37.37 0.09
C LEU A 321 -2.26 35.91 -0.14
N ILE A 322 -2.00 35.36 -1.31
CA ILE A 322 -2.26 33.96 -1.66
C ILE A 322 -1.48 33.06 -0.68
N THR A 323 -0.18 33.30 -0.54
CA THR A 323 0.69 32.53 0.36
C THR A 323 0.24 32.65 1.82
N LEU A 324 -0.14 33.87 2.26
CA LEU A 324 -0.65 34.10 3.62
C LEU A 324 -1.93 33.31 3.91
N HIS A 325 -2.88 33.31 2.99
CA HIS A 325 -4.13 32.54 3.14
C HIS A 325 -3.88 31.04 3.10
N GLN A 326 -2.96 30.58 2.28
CA GLN A 326 -2.56 29.16 2.22
C GLN A 326 -1.93 28.71 3.55
N CYS A 327 -1.00 29.49 4.10
CA CYS A 327 -0.39 29.21 5.40
C CYS A 327 -1.42 29.20 6.53
N LYS A 328 -2.31 30.20 6.58
CA LYS A 328 -3.39 30.25 7.57
C LYS A 328 -4.33 29.05 7.47
N LEU A 329 -4.70 28.69 6.26
CA LEU A 329 -5.55 27.50 6.02
C LEU A 329 -4.90 26.21 6.51
N LYS A 330 -3.61 26.04 6.21
CA LYS A 330 -2.83 24.88 6.69
C LYS A 330 -2.78 24.84 8.23
N LEU A 331 -2.48 25.98 8.84
CA LEU A 331 -2.41 26.09 10.31
C LEU A 331 -3.75 25.80 10.98
N LEU A 332 -4.86 26.37 10.48
CA LEU A 332 -6.19 26.11 11.04
C LEU A 332 -6.58 24.63 10.95
N LYS A 333 -6.28 23.97 9.82
CA LYS A 333 -6.50 22.51 9.67
C LYS A 333 -5.66 21.70 10.65
N GLN A 334 -4.40 22.08 10.86
CA GLN A 334 -3.52 21.42 11.84
C GLN A 334 -4.00 21.63 13.27
N ILE A 335 -4.45 22.84 13.63
CA ILE A 335 -5.02 23.13 14.94
C ILE A 335 -6.27 22.31 15.17
N LYS A 336 -7.21 22.32 14.21
CA LYS A 336 -8.43 21.51 14.29
C LYS A 336 -8.07 20.04 14.54
N GLN A 337 -7.24 19.43 13.69
CA GLN A 337 -6.85 18.03 13.79
C GLN A 337 -6.11 17.70 15.11
N SER A 338 -5.24 18.62 15.58
CA SER A 338 -4.53 18.42 16.85
C SER A 338 -5.49 18.47 18.05
N MET A 339 -6.49 19.35 18.01
CA MET A 339 -7.49 19.47 19.08
C MET A 339 -8.50 18.32 19.05
N GLU A 340 -8.96 17.91 17.89
CA GLU A 340 -9.78 16.72 17.69
C GLU A 340 -9.05 15.49 18.21
N ASN A 341 -7.82 15.27 17.80
CA ASN A 341 -6.96 14.22 18.34
C ASN A 341 -6.75 14.34 19.85
N GLY A 342 -6.60 15.55 20.37
CA GLY A 342 -6.44 15.82 21.81
C GLY A 342 -7.71 15.55 22.62
N LEU A 343 -8.88 15.91 22.11
CA LEU A 343 -10.18 15.74 22.77
C LEU A 343 -10.69 14.31 22.66
N PHE A 344 -10.65 13.73 21.47
CA PHE A 344 -11.15 12.37 21.23
C PHE A 344 -10.11 11.32 21.60
N ILE A 345 -8.80 11.58 21.48
CA ILE A 345 -7.73 10.72 21.98
C ILE A 345 -7.55 10.82 23.50
N LYS A 346 -7.78 11.94 24.18
CA LYS A 346 -7.80 11.96 25.65
C LYS A 346 -8.94 11.12 26.21
N ASN A 347 -10.03 10.97 25.52
CA ASN A 347 -11.13 10.11 25.93
C ASN A 347 -10.87 8.64 25.59
N THR A 348 -10.18 8.34 24.46
CA THR A 348 -9.56 7.03 24.22
C THR A 348 -8.31 6.83 25.09
N THR A 349 -7.58 7.87 25.52
CA THR A 349 -6.44 7.73 26.44
C THR A 349 -6.83 7.63 27.90
N LYS A 350 -8.06 7.93 28.33
CA LYS A 350 -8.49 7.47 29.66
C LYS A 350 -8.79 5.97 29.63
N ASN A 351 -9.46 5.48 28.64
CA ASN A 351 -9.51 4.06 28.32
C ASN A 351 -8.17 3.52 27.76
N ARG A 352 -7.37 4.32 27.08
CA ARG A 352 -6.06 3.94 26.57
C ARG A 352 -4.99 4.01 27.66
N LYS A 353 -5.06 4.90 28.65
CA LYS A 353 -4.22 4.85 29.86
C LYS A 353 -4.68 3.81 30.86
N GLU A 354 -5.96 3.49 30.94
CA GLU A 354 -6.42 2.31 31.67
C GLU A 354 -6.10 1.02 30.90
N LEU A 355 -6.08 1.05 29.57
CA LEU A 355 -5.70 -0.06 28.70
C LEU A 355 -4.20 -0.06 28.35
N GLU A 356 -3.52 1.07 28.24
CA GLU A 356 -2.05 1.19 28.13
C GLU A 356 -1.34 0.89 29.46
N ASN A 357 -2.04 1.00 30.58
CA ASN A 357 -1.63 0.53 31.89
C ASN A 357 -2.32 -0.79 32.29
N MET A 358 -2.89 -1.55 31.37
CA MET A 358 -3.30 -2.92 31.64
C MET A 358 -2.05 -3.77 31.89
N THR A 359 -1.56 -3.69 33.11
CA THR A 359 -0.59 -4.65 33.60
C THR A 359 -1.34 -5.94 33.88
N PHE A 360 -1.20 -6.91 33.01
CA PHE A 360 -1.73 -8.25 33.24
C PHE A 360 -0.90 -8.93 34.34
N LYS A 361 -1.50 -9.12 35.49
CA LYS A 361 -0.87 -9.80 36.64
C LYS A 361 -0.78 -11.31 36.43
N TYR A 362 -1.72 -11.88 35.69
CA TYR A 362 -1.79 -13.30 35.35
C TYR A 362 -1.82 -13.47 33.83
N GLU A 363 -1.23 -14.57 33.35
CA GLU A 363 -1.27 -14.92 31.92
C GLU A 363 -2.69 -15.22 31.47
N SER A 364 -3.53 -15.83 32.33
CA SER A 364 -4.94 -16.09 32.07
C SER A 364 -5.76 -14.84 31.72
N ASP A 365 -5.48 -13.70 32.38
CA ASP A 365 -6.20 -12.45 32.13
C ASP A 365 -5.84 -11.90 30.75
N PHE A 366 -4.60 -12.04 30.37
CA PHE A 366 -4.12 -11.63 29.04
C PHE A 366 -4.69 -12.54 27.95
N GLU A 367 -4.68 -13.85 28.20
CA GLU A 367 -5.24 -14.88 27.32
C GLU A 367 -6.73 -14.63 27.04
N GLU A 368 -7.54 -14.44 28.09
CA GLU A 368 -8.98 -14.18 27.96
C GLU A 368 -9.26 -12.88 27.20
N THR A 369 -8.46 -11.83 27.49
CA THR A 369 -8.63 -10.54 26.82
C THR A 369 -8.25 -10.61 25.34
N LEU A 370 -7.21 -11.35 24.97
CA LEU A 370 -6.82 -11.58 23.59
C LEU A 370 -7.89 -12.41 22.84
N ILE A 371 -8.41 -13.46 23.44
CA ILE A 371 -9.51 -14.27 22.90
C ILE A 371 -10.71 -13.39 22.57
N ASN A 372 -11.15 -12.58 23.54
CA ASN A 372 -12.28 -11.67 23.35
C ASN A 372 -12.04 -10.68 22.21
N LEU A 373 -10.81 -10.16 22.09
CA LEU A 373 -10.45 -9.25 21.00
C LEU A 373 -10.47 -9.95 19.63
N LEU A 374 -9.89 -11.15 19.52
CA LEU A 374 -9.89 -11.95 18.29
C LEU A 374 -11.32 -12.32 17.88
N SER A 375 -12.17 -12.74 18.82
CA SER A 375 -13.58 -13.04 18.56
C SER A 375 -14.35 -11.81 18.05
N ASN A 376 -14.05 -10.61 18.57
CA ASN A 376 -14.63 -9.36 18.09
C ASN A 376 -14.07 -8.95 16.69
N LYS A 377 -12.98 -9.57 16.25
CA LYS A 377 -12.37 -9.36 14.93
C LYS A 377 -12.75 -10.43 13.90
N GLY A 378 -13.73 -11.27 14.21
CA GLY A 378 -14.32 -12.23 13.27
C GLY A 378 -13.93 -13.69 13.50
N TRP A 379 -13.01 -14.00 14.41
CA TRP A 379 -12.78 -15.38 14.84
C TRP A 379 -14.03 -15.91 15.54
N GLU A 380 -14.29 -17.22 15.44
CA GLU A 380 -15.49 -17.83 16.03
C GLU A 380 -15.56 -17.56 17.54
N LYS A 381 -16.76 -17.19 18.02
CA LYS A 381 -17.00 -16.87 19.43
C LYS A 381 -17.04 -18.13 20.31
N ASP A 382 -17.35 -19.27 19.71
CA ASP A 382 -17.35 -20.57 20.40
C ASP A 382 -15.91 -21.09 20.49
N VAL A 383 -15.23 -20.69 21.57
CA VAL A 383 -13.84 -21.07 21.83
C VAL A 383 -13.77 -22.52 22.29
N ILE A 384 -12.96 -23.33 21.64
CA ILE A 384 -12.72 -24.72 22.02
C ILE A 384 -11.75 -24.73 23.22
N LYS A 385 -12.24 -25.13 24.40
CA LYS A 385 -11.45 -25.04 25.64
C LYS A 385 -10.92 -26.39 26.04
N TYR A 386 -9.61 -26.43 26.30
CA TYR A 386 -8.88 -27.58 26.83
C TYR A 386 -9.03 -28.89 26.03
N PRO A 387 -9.11 -28.82 24.69
CA PRO A 387 -9.35 -30.00 23.88
C PRO A 387 -8.12 -30.92 23.87
N THR A 388 -8.40 -32.21 23.85
CA THR A 388 -7.43 -33.25 23.47
C THR A 388 -7.24 -33.31 21.97
N GLU A 389 -6.18 -33.97 21.49
CA GLU A 389 -5.95 -34.18 20.06
C GLU A 389 -7.14 -34.90 19.40
N SER A 390 -7.73 -35.89 20.08
CA SER A 390 -8.90 -36.62 19.56
C SER A 390 -10.12 -35.74 19.37
N GLU A 391 -10.39 -34.80 20.30
CA GLU A 391 -11.49 -33.85 20.16
C GLU A 391 -11.26 -32.85 19.03
N LEU A 392 -10.01 -32.43 18.81
CA LEU A 392 -9.64 -31.57 17.67
C LEU A 392 -9.76 -32.33 16.34
N LEU A 393 -9.42 -33.62 16.31
CA LEU A 393 -9.62 -34.47 15.14
C LEU A 393 -11.09 -34.63 14.80
N GLN A 394 -11.94 -34.83 15.82
CA GLN A 394 -13.38 -34.88 15.61
C GLN A 394 -13.95 -33.55 15.11
N ASN A 395 -13.48 -32.43 15.66
CA ASN A 395 -13.83 -31.10 15.16
C ASN A 395 -13.43 -30.92 13.69
N TRP A 396 -12.23 -31.37 13.32
CA TRP A 396 -11.75 -31.31 11.93
C TRP A 396 -12.57 -32.22 11.01
N ALA A 397 -12.89 -33.44 11.44
CA ALA A 397 -13.76 -34.37 10.72
C ALA A 397 -15.13 -33.75 10.39
N ASN A 398 -15.73 -33.08 11.37
CA ASN A 398 -17.01 -32.38 11.18
C ASN A 398 -16.90 -31.26 10.14
N ILE A 399 -15.85 -30.46 10.18
CA ILE A 399 -15.61 -29.37 9.23
C ILE A 399 -15.31 -29.93 7.82
N LEU A 400 -14.49 -30.98 7.73
CA LEU A 400 -14.23 -31.65 6.46
C LEU A 400 -15.52 -32.20 5.84
N PHE A 401 -16.37 -32.80 6.67
CA PHE A 401 -17.68 -33.28 6.21
C PHE A 401 -18.54 -32.13 5.70
N ASP A 402 -18.65 -31.04 6.46
CA ASP A 402 -19.45 -29.88 6.08
C ASP A 402 -18.97 -29.23 4.76
N ASN A 403 -17.65 -29.14 4.56
CA ASN A 403 -17.05 -28.56 3.37
C ASN A 403 -17.06 -29.48 2.13
N ASN A 404 -17.31 -30.78 2.33
CA ASN A 404 -17.25 -31.79 1.27
C ASN A 404 -18.58 -32.54 1.08
N ARG A 405 -19.70 -31.99 1.58
CA ARG A 405 -21.03 -32.50 1.30
C ARG A 405 -21.34 -32.32 -0.19
N GLY A 406 -21.11 -33.31 -0.98
CA GLY A 406 -21.40 -33.31 -2.42
C GLY A 406 -21.49 -34.73 -2.98
N ILE A 407 -22.21 -34.86 -4.05
CA ILE A 407 -22.42 -36.15 -4.75
C ILE A 407 -21.09 -36.78 -5.14
N ASP A 408 -20.12 -35.98 -5.53
CA ASP A 408 -18.83 -36.50 -5.99
C ASP A 408 -17.82 -36.73 -4.85
N ARG A 409 -18.20 -36.55 -3.58
CA ARG A 409 -17.28 -36.64 -2.44
C ARG A 409 -17.82 -37.45 -1.29
N LEU A 410 -18.53 -36.84 -0.32
CA LEU A 410 -18.98 -37.52 0.88
C LEU A 410 -20.49 -37.81 0.89
N ASN A 411 -21.27 -37.30 -0.06
CA ASN A 411 -22.72 -37.29 0.00
C ASN A 411 -23.20 -36.68 1.34
N ASN A 412 -24.07 -37.41 2.05
CA ASN A 412 -24.56 -37.01 3.38
C ASN A 412 -24.02 -37.95 4.48
N TYR A 413 -22.91 -38.61 4.24
CA TYR A 413 -22.35 -39.57 5.19
C TYR A 413 -21.06 -38.99 5.80
N PRO A 414 -20.97 -38.78 7.13
CA PRO A 414 -19.83 -38.25 7.79
C PRO A 414 -18.58 -39.14 7.64
N LEU A 415 -17.40 -38.55 7.94
CA LEU A 415 -16.16 -39.29 8.00
C LEU A 415 -16.14 -40.22 9.17
N THR A 416 -15.60 -41.43 8.98
CA THR A 416 -15.36 -42.41 10.04
C THR A 416 -14.03 -42.16 10.74
N GLU A 417 -13.82 -42.78 11.91
CA GLU A 417 -12.51 -42.75 12.58
C GLU A 417 -11.41 -43.36 11.70
N GLY A 418 -11.73 -44.44 10.93
CA GLY A 418 -10.77 -45.05 10.01
C GLY A 418 -10.33 -44.11 8.91
N GLU A 419 -11.25 -43.36 8.34
CA GLU A 419 -10.95 -42.36 7.32
C GLU A 419 -10.12 -41.18 7.85
N MET A 420 -10.39 -40.70 9.07
CA MET A 420 -9.56 -39.70 9.72
C MET A 420 -8.17 -40.25 10.05
N GLN A 421 -8.05 -41.54 10.42
CA GLN A 421 -6.78 -42.19 10.63
C GLN A 421 -5.95 -42.25 9.34
N GLN A 422 -6.56 -42.49 8.17
CA GLN A 422 -5.86 -42.43 6.89
C GLN A 422 -5.27 -41.06 6.63
N ILE A 423 -5.98 -39.96 6.99
CA ILE A 423 -5.46 -38.59 6.85
C ILE A 423 -4.29 -38.38 7.81
N LEU A 424 -4.39 -38.82 9.05
CA LEU A 424 -3.30 -38.72 10.02
C LEU A 424 -2.05 -39.51 9.60
N GLU A 425 -2.22 -40.69 9.01
CA GLU A 425 -1.10 -41.47 8.49
C GLU A 425 -0.40 -40.76 7.35
N GLN A 426 -1.13 -40.09 6.47
CA GLN A 426 -0.55 -39.24 5.45
C GLN A 426 0.26 -38.08 6.08
N ILE A 427 -0.32 -37.35 7.04
CA ILE A 427 0.39 -36.27 7.77
C ILE A 427 1.64 -36.80 8.47
N ASN A 428 1.56 -37.93 9.18
CA ASN A 428 2.68 -38.52 9.88
C ASN A 428 3.79 -39.02 8.95
N SER A 429 3.46 -39.35 7.70
CA SER A 429 4.45 -39.72 6.67
C SER A 429 5.25 -38.50 6.17
N LEU A 430 4.69 -37.28 6.34
CA LEU A 430 5.32 -36.02 5.96
C LEU A 430 6.25 -35.56 7.09
N SER A 431 7.52 -35.87 6.98
CA SER A 431 8.49 -35.66 8.05
C SER A 431 9.00 -34.22 8.23
N THR A 432 8.65 -33.30 7.33
CA THR A 432 9.18 -31.92 7.32
C THR A 432 8.08 -30.87 7.26
N PRO A 433 8.25 -29.70 7.88
CA PRO A 433 7.30 -28.59 7.78
C PRO A 433 7.02 -28.12 6.35
N ILE A 434 7.98 -28.28 5.44
CA ILE A 434 7.84 -27.99 4.03
C ILE A 434 6.74 -28.88 3.41
N LYS A 435 6.87 -30.18 3.57
CA LYS A 435 5.88 -31.13 3.05
C LYS A 435 4.51 -30.95 3.69
N LEU A 436 4.46 -30.57 4.96
CA LEU A 436 3.22 -30.23 5.65
C LEU A 436 2.61 -28.91 5.10
N ASN A 437 3.43 -27.93 4.73
CA ASN A 437 2.96 -26.73 4.05
C ASN A 437 2.41 -27.08 2.65
N GLU A 438 3.07 -27.94 1.92
CA GLU A 438 2.58 -28.45 0.62
C GLU A 438 1.26 -29.21 0.78
N PHE A 439 1.13 -30.02 1.82
CA PHE A 439 -0.12 -30.73 2.14
C PHE A 439 -1.26 -29.74 2.39
N ILE A 440 -1.07 -28.73 3.23
CA ILE A 440 -2.08 -27.70 3.50
C ILE A 440 -2.46 -26.98 2.22
N ASN A 441 -1.48 -26.51 1.45
CA ASN A 441 -1.68 -25.74 0.22
C ASN A 441 -2.02 -26.60 -1.00
N GLY A 442 -1.95 -27.91 -0.90
CA GLY A 442 -2.32 -28.88 -1.93
C GLY A 442 -3.83 -28.94 -2.24
N LYS A 443 -4.62 -28.24 -1.45
CA LYS A 443 -6.08 -28.07 -1.57
C LYS A 443 -6.90 -29.30 -1.22
N THR A 444 -6.43 -30.50 -1.50
CA THR A 444 -7.20 -31.74 -1.31
C THR A 444 -6.35 -32.83 -0.68
N VAL A 445 -7.02 -33.74 0.03
CA VAL A 445 -6.46 -34.99 0.55
C VAL A 445 -7.28 -36.18 0.07
N SER A 446 -6.66 -37.25 -0.36
CA SER A 446 -7.36 -38.46 -0.82
C SER A 446 -7.51 -39.46 0.32
N ILE A 447 -8.71 -40.03 0.45
CA ILE A 447 -9.02 -41.11 1.36
C ILE A 447 -9.69 -42.26 0.62
N LYS A 448 -9.52 -43.46 1.12
CA LYS A 448 -10.34 -44.61 0.68
C LYS A 448 -11.57 -44.70 1.59
N ARG A 449 -12.73 -44.52 0.99
CA ARG A 449 -14.02 -44.50 1.69
C ARG A 449 -14.28 -45.84 2.38
N ASP A 450 -14.54 -45.84 3.68
CA ASP A 450 -14.85 -47.04 4.46
C ASP A 450 -16.21 -46.98 5.21
N ASN A 451 -16.96 -45.86 5.08
CA ASN A 451 -18.27 -45.70 5.68
C ASN A 451 -19.27 -46.69 5.05
N PRO A 452 -19.85 -47.65 5.84
CA PRO A 452 -20.75 -48.68 5.31
C PRO A 452 -22.08 -48.12 4.80
N ASP A 453 -22.49 -46.96 5.23
CA ASP A 453 -23.75 -46.31 4.85
C ASP A 453 -23.62 -45.61 3.47
N ASP A 454 -22.41 -45.31 3.03
CA ASP A 454 -22.11 -44.67 1.74
C ASP A 454 -21.82 -45.75 0.68
N LEU A 455 -22.88 -46.50 0.28
CA LEU A 455 -22.75 -47.58 -0.67
C LEU A 455 -22.21 -47.18 -2.03
N GLU A 456 -22.38 -45.90 -2.41
CA GLU A 456 -21.92 -45.36 -3.69
C GLU A 456 -20.40 -45.20 -3.75
N HIS A 457 -19.76 -44.80 -2.65
CA HIS A 457 -18.32 -44.57 -2.60
C HIS A 457 -17.55 -45.62 -1.81
N LEU A 458 -18.21 -46.57 -1.16
CA LEU A 458 -17.57 -47.59 -0.35
C LEU A 458 -16.43 -48.29 -1.10
N GLY A 459 -15.23 -48.24 -0.56
CA GLY A 459 -14.04 -48.83 -1.15
C GLY A 459 -13.40 -48.01 -2.26
N LYS A 460 -14.01 -46.88 -2.71
CA LYS A 460 -13.44 -45.98 -3.71
C LYS A 460 -12.58 -44.91 -3.07
N GLU A 461 -11.67 -44.37 -3.86
CA GLU A 461 -10.86 -43.22 -3.48
C GLU A 461 -11.66 -41.92 -3.68
N VAL A 462 -11.72 -41.09 -2.65
CA VAL A 462 -12.44 -39.81 -2.63
C VAL A 462 -11.46 -38.70 -2.28
N SER A 463 -11.46 -37.60 -3.01
CA SER A 463 -10.63 -36.44 -2.77
C SER A 463 -11.40 -35.38 -2.00
N LEU A 464 -10.93 -35.05 -0.79
CA LEU A 464 -11.52 -34.07 0.11
C LEU A 464 -10.80 -32.74 0.04
N LYS A 465 -11.56 -31.67 -0.09
CA LYS A 465 -11.04 -30.30 0.02
C LYS A 465 -10.74 -30.00 1.49
N ILE A 466 -9.50 -29.59 1.79
CA ILE A 466 -9.05 -29.25 3.14
C ILE A 466 -8.87 -27.73 3.32
N TYR A 467 -8.36 -27.05 2.29
CA TYR A 467 -8.02 -25.64 2.36
C TYR A 467 -8.01 -25.00 0.97
N ASP A 468 -8.42 -23.76 0.85
CA ASP A 468 -8.21 -22.96 -0.36
C ASP A 468 -7.74 -21.56 0.03
N ARG A 469 -6.50 -21.24 -0.31
CA ARG A 469 -5.86 -19.96 0.01
C ARG A 469 -6.58 -18.74 -0.59
N ARG A 470 -7.48 -18.93 -1.57
CA ARG A 470 -8.26 -17.87 -2.21
C ARG A 470 -9.62 -17.62 -1.53
N GLU A 471 -10.09 -18.51 -0.67
CA GLU A 471 -11.43 -18.45 -0.07
C GLU A 471 -11.50 -17.65 1.24
N ILE A 472 -10.86 -16.48 1.30
CA ILE A 472 -10.91 -15.62 2.50
C ILE A 472 -12.28 -14.94 2.63
N ALA A 473 -12.85 -14.48 1.51
CA ALA A 473 -14.03 -13.61 1.49
C ALA A 473 -15.36 -14.36 1.30
N ALA A 474 -15.34 -15.64 0.94
CA ALA A 474 -16.54 -16.38 0.52
C ALA A 474 -17.34 -17.02 1.68
N GLY A 475 -16.92 -16.83 2.95
CA GLY A 475 -17.60 -17.41 4.10
C GLY A 475 -17.56 -18.95 4.18
N GLN A 476 -16.72 -19.59 3.37
CA GLN A 476 -16.58 -21.04 3.30
C GLN A 476 -15.49 -21.58 4.22
N SER A 477 -14.58 -20.73 4.69
CA SER A 477 -13.54 -21.12 5.63
C SER A 477 -13.96 -20.82 7.06
N ARG A 478 -13.69 -21.74 7.98
CA ARG A 478 -13.93 -21.58 9.41
C ARG A 478 -12.66 -21.18 10.14
N TYR A 479 -12.77 -20.26 11.09
CA TYR A 479 -11.66 -19.64 11.81
C TYR A 479 -11.91 -19.77 13.31
N GLN A 480 -11.28 -20.76 13.94
CA GLN A 480 -11.56 -21.13 15.33
C GLN A 480 -10.39 -20.79 16.26
N ILE A 481 -10.70 -20.50 17.48
CA ILE A 481 -9.75 -20.30 18.58
C ILE A 481 -9.81 -21.52 19.50
N VAL A 482 -8.63 -22.09 19.76
CA VAL A 482 -8.45 -23.13 20.77
C VAL A 482 -7.72 -22.52 21.95
N GLN A 483 -8.29 -22.68 23.13
CA GLN A 483 -7.73 -22.27 24.40
C GLN A 483 -7.13 -23.48 25.11
N GLN A 484 -5.85 -23.37 25.47
CA GLN A 484 -5.10 -24.35 26.26
C GLN A 484 -5.23 -25.80 25.73
N PRO A 485 -4.84 -26.05 24.45
CA PRO A 485 -4.85 -27.41 23.90
C PRO A 485 -3.98 -28.34 24.75
N VAL A 486 -4.48 -29.55 24.97
CA VAL A 486 -3.76 -30.58 25.71
C VAL A 486 -2.91 -31.39 24.74
N PHE A 487 -1.60 -31.30 24.90
CA PHE A 487 -0.66 -32.02 24.06
C PHE A 487 -0.39 -33.42 24.62
N PRO A 488 -0.42 -34.48 23.83
CA PRO A 488 -0.15 -35.83 24.31
C PRO A 488 1.30 -35.98 24.77
N SER A 489 1.49 -36.49 25.98
CA SER A 489 2.83 -36.79 26.49
C SER A 489 3.38 -38.09 25.91
N LYS A 490 4.57 -38.02 25.31
CA LYS A 490 5.30 -39.22 24.83
C LYS A 490 5.89 -40.08 25.98
N SER A 491 5.89 -39.53 27.20
CA SER A 491 6.46 -40.19 28.38
C SER A 491 5.39 -40.39 29.44
N LYS A 492 5.24 -41.61 29.91
CA LYS A 492 4.33 -41.91 31.02
C LYS A 492 4.70 -41.22 32.36
N ILE A 493 5.85 -40.56 32.41
CA ILE A 493 6.41 -39.90 33.61
C ILE A 493 6.14 -38.39 33.58
N LEU A 494 5.90 -37.81 32.41
CA LEU A 494 5.63 -36.38 32.28
C LEU A 494 4.14 -36.14 32.14
N ASN A 495 3.64 -35.16 32.89
CA ASN A 495 2.25 -34.71 32.75
C ASN A 495 2.03 -34.12 31.36
N ASP A 496 0.80 -34.20 30.86
CA ASP A 496 0.41 -33.56 29.62
C ASP A 496 0.77 -32.07 29.65
N ARG A 497 1.31 -31.58 28.56
CA ARG A 497 1.61 -30.16 28.37
C ARG A 497 0.36 -29.43 27.86
N ARG A 498 0.26 -28.17 28.20
CA ARG A 498 -0.77 -27.28 27.64
C ARG A 498 -0.10 -26.09 26.98
N GLY A 499 -0.51 -25.77 25.76
CA GLY A 499 -0.19 -24.50 25.11
C GLY A 499 -1.15 -23.42 25.59
N ASP A 500 -0.87 -22.15 25.27
CA ASP A 500 -1.80 -21.08 25.61
C ASP A 500 -2.93 -20.97 24.58
N LEU A 501 -2.64 -20.59 23.35
CA LEU A 501 -3.66 -20.46 22.31
C LEU A 501 -3.23 -21.13 21.00
N MET A 502 -4.19 -21.56 20.23
CA MET A 502 -3.99 -22.09 18.89
C MET A 502 -5.08 -21.60 17.97
N LEU A 503 -4.69 -21.14 16.77
CA LEU A 503 -5.61 -20.67 15.76
C LEU A 503 -5.77 -21.74 14.68
N LEU A 504 -7.01 -22.11 14.40
CA LEU A 504 -7.35 -23.12 13.43
C LEU A 504 -8.00 -22.49 12.20
N ILE A 505 -7.59 -22.95 11.02
CA ILE A 505 -8.28 -22.66 9.76
C ILE A 505 -8.85 -23.98 9.22
N ASN A 506 -10.14 -24.01 9.02
CA ASN A 506 -10.88 -25.23 8.64
C ASN A 506 -10.59 -26.43 9.54
N GLY A 507 -10.41 -26.19 10.83
CA GLY A 507 -10.12 -27.24 11.82
C GLY A 507 -8.65 -27.65 11.92
N MET A 508 -7.80 -27.22 11.01
CA MET A 508 -6.35 -27.46 11.06
C MET A 508 -5.64 -26.45 11.96
N PRO A 509 -4.84 -26.88 12.93
CA PRO A 509 -4.04 -26.00 13.76
C PRO A 509 -2.85 -25.45 12.95
N VAL A 510 -2.89 -24.16 12.59
CA VAL A 510 -1.89 -23.56 11.69
C VAL A 510 -1.02 -22.51 12.38
N ILE A 511 -1.51 -21.87 13.46
CA ILE A 511 -0.74 -20.90 14.24
C ILE A 511 -0.83 -21.27 15.71
N HIS A 512 0.31 -21.36 16.38
CA HIS A 512 0.40 -21.52 17.83
C HIS A 512 0.88 -20.23 18.47
N ILE A 513 0.21 -19.77 19.51
CA ILE A 513 0.52 -18.53 20.22
C ILE A 513 0.88 -18.89 21.67
N GLU A 514 2.05 -18.44 22.09
CA GLU A 514 2.51 -18.54 23.47
C GLU A 514 2.53 -17.17 24.12
N LEU A 515 1.92 -17.03 25.26
CA LEU A 515 1.68 -15.75 25.94
C LEU A 515 2.56 -15.63 27.19
N LYS A 516 2.97 -14.41 27.50
CA LYS A 516 3.56 -14.06 28.81
C LYS A 516 2.96 -12.76 29.32
N LYS A 517 2.69 -12.73 30.62
CA LYS A 517 2.15 -11.59 31.33
C LYS A 517 3.08 -10.37 31.27
N SER A 518 2.56 -9.22 31.66
CA SER A 518 3.33 -7.97 31.76
C SER A 518 4.60 -8.12 32.61
N GLY A 519 5.69 -7.52 32.15
CA GLY A 519 6.99 -7.57 32.83
C GLY A 519 7.83 -8.80 32.56
N ILE A 520 7.31 -9.77 31.83
CA ILE A 520 8.09 -10.94 31.38
C ILE A 520 8.58 -10.70 29.96
N PRO A 521 9.86 -10.91 29.65
CA PRO A 521 10.37 -10.72 28.29
C PRO A 521 9.81 -11.77 27.33
N VAL A 522 9.53 -11.35 26.07
CA VAL A 522 8.98 -12.22 25.02
C VAL A 522 9.87 -13.42 24.71
N SER A 523 11.17 -13.33 24.99
CA SER A 523 12.12 -14.44 24.83
C SER A 523 11.74 -15.67 25.67
N GLN A 524 11.04 -15.50 26.82
CA GLN A 524 10.57 -16.65 27.59
C GLN A 524 9.47 -17.42 26.85
N ALA A 525 8.56 -16.73 26.14
CA ALA A 525 7.58 -17.39 25.28
C ALA A 525 8.28 -18.13 24.12
N CYS A 526 9.26 -17.51 23.48
CA CYS A 526 10.05 -18.16 22.43
C CYS A 526 10.76 -19.44 22.95
N ASN A 527 11.38 -19.35 24.12
CA ASN A 527 12.05 -20.50 24.75
C ASN A 527 11.09 -21.62 25.12
N GLN A 528 9.85 -21.27 25.49
CA GLN A 528 8.81 -22.24 25.80
C GLN A 528 8.35 -22.99 24.55
N ILE A 529 8.14 -22.29 23.44
CA ILE A 529 7.85 -22.91 22.13
C ILE A 529 9.00 -23.86 21.73
N GLU A 530 10.24 -23.42 21.83
CA GLU A 530 11.43 -24.24 21.53
C GLU A 530 11.48 -25.50 22.40
N LYS A 531 11.16 -25.35 23.69
CA LYS A 531 11.08 -26.48 24.61
C LYS A 531 10.01 -27.47 24.20
N TYR A 532 8.81 -27.00 23.85
CA TYR A 532 7.72 -27.84 23.37
C TYR A 532 8.10 -28.61 22.11
N SER A 533 8.76 -27.96 21.17
CA SER A 533 9.25 -28.61 19.95
C SER A 533 10.28 -29.71 20.26
N LYS A 534 11.26 -29.43 21.14
CA LYS A 534 12.25 -30.42 21.58
C LYS A 534 11.65 -31.61 22.34
N GLU A 535 10.54 -31.39 23.05
CA GLU A 535 9.77 -32.43 23.72
C GLU A 535 8.92 -33.24 22.73
N GLY A 536 8.90 -32.87 21.45
CA GLY A 536 8.17 -33.55 20.38
C GLY A 536 6.64 -33.37 20.47
N ILE A 537 6.19 -32.20 20.92
CA ILE A 537 4.77 -31.87 21.09
C ILE A 537 4.09 -31.61 19.74
N PHE A 538 4.80 -30.98 18.81
CA PHE A 538 4.26 -30.66 17.48
C PHE A 538 4.36 -31.88 16.55
N THR A 539 3.61 -32.92 16.85
CA THR A 539 3.49 -34.18 16.10
C THR A 539 2.00 -34.53 15.90
N GLY A 540 1.68 -35.51 15.09
CA GLY A 540 0.30 -35.84 14.76
C GLY A 540 -0.43 -34.64 14.13
N LEU A 541 -1.63 -34.34 14.60
CA LEU A 541 -2.38 -33.17 14.14
C LEU A 541 -1.62 -31.85 14.37
N PHE A 542 -0.90 -31.75 15.47
CA PHE A 542 -0.15 -30.51 15.80
C PHE A 542 1.08 -30.27 14.94
N SER A 543 1.48 -31.24 14.12
CA SER A 543 2.55 -31.02 13.15
C SER A 543 2.16 -30.03 12.04
N LEU A 544 0.84 -29.80 11.85
CA LEU A 544 0.31 -28.84 10.88
C LEU A 544 0.56 -27.36 11.29
N VAL A 545 1.06 -27.09 12.50
CA VAL A 545 1.42 -25.74 12.91
C VAL A 545 2.55 -25.22 12.02
N GLN A 546 2.28 -24.15 11.29
CA GLN A 546 3.20 -23.50 10.34
C GLN A 546 3.94 -22.32 10.95
N VAL A 547 3.25 -21.55 11.79
CA VAL A 547 3.76 -20.31 12.36
C VAL A 547 3.61 -20.31 13.87
N PHE A 548 4.68 -19.92 14.53
CA PHE A 548 4.69 -19.63 15.97
C PHE A 548 4.61 -18.14 16.23
N VAL A 549 3.87 -17.76 17.25
CA VAL A 549 3.74 -16.39 17.74
C VAL A 549 4.04 -16.38 19.24
N ALA A 550 5.08 -15.68 19.64
CA ALA A 550 5.41 -15.42 21.04
C ALA A 550 4.98 -13.99 21.37
N MET A 551 4.13 -13.81 22.38
CA MET A 551 3.51 -12.52 22.63
C MET A 551 3.52 -12.14 24.11
N THR A 552 3.82 -10.87 24.35
CA THR A 552 3.58 -10.14 25.59
C THR A 552 2.69 -8.94 25.27
N PRO A 553 2.15 -8.23 26.28
CA PRO A 553 1.36 -7.02 25.99
C PRO A 553 2.11 -5.94 25.20
N ASN A 554 3.44 -5.92 25.27
CA ASN A 554 4.27 -4.86 24.72
C ASN A 554 5.26 -5.32 23.64
N GLU A 555 5.32 -6.60 23.33
CA GLU A 555 6.21 -7.13 22.29
C GLU A 555 5.67 -8.46 21.74
N THR A 556 5.76 -8.59 20.42
CA THR A 556 5.41 -9.82 19.71
C THR A 556 6.54 -10.24 18.77
N ARG A 557 6.79 -11.56 18.74
CA ARG A 557 7.67 -12.21 17.76
C ARG A 557 6.90 -13.28 17.02
N TYR A 558 7.14 -13.40 15.71
CA TYR A 558 6.60 -14.49 14.92
C TYR A 558 7.68 -15.12 14.07
N PHE A 559 7.56 -16.42 13.83
CA PHE A 559 8.54 -17.20 13.07
C PHE A 559 7.93 -18.49 12.55
N ALA A 560 8.51 -19.04 11.49
CA ALA A 560 8.06 -20.29 10.93
C ALA A 560 8.46 -21.48 11.83
N ASN A 561 7.69 -22.56 11.77
CA ASN A 561 8.01 -23.81 12.44
C ASN A 561 9.25 -24.45 11.79
N PRO A 562 10.36 -24.62 12.51
CA PRO A 562 11.56 -25.23 11.95
C PRO A 562 11.45 -26.77 11.83
N GLY A 563 10.40 -27.37 12.38
CA GLY A 563 10.21 -28.82 12.46
C GLY A 563 10.91 -29.50 13.62
N PRO A 564 10.71 -30.82 13.80
CA PRO A 564 11.22 -31.56 14.94
C PRO A 564 12.76 -31.67 14.94
N ASP A 565 13.38 -31.71 13.78
CA ASP A 565 14.84 -31.77 13.60
C ASP A 565 15.47 -30.40 13.31
N GLY A 566 14.63 -29.34 13.20
CA GLY A 566 15.07 -28.01 12.88
C GLY A 566 15.71 -27.28 14.06
N ARG A 567 16.62 -26.35 13.74
CA ARG A 567 17.25 -25.49 14.75
C ARG A 567 16.49 -24.19 14.89
N PHE A 568 16.04 -23.89 16.09
CA PHE A 568 15.54 -22.58 16.44
C PHE A 568 16.70 -21.57 16.38
N ASN A 569 16.48 -20.47 15.65
CA ASN A 569 17.45 -19.39 15.51
C ASN A 569 16.75 -18.07 15.77
N SER A 570 17.17 -17.36 16.81
CA SER A 570 16.60 -16.07 17.20
C SER A 570 16.67 -14.99 16.12
N ASP A 571 17.59 -15.11 15.15
CA ASP A 571 17.71 -14.16 14.04
C ASP A 571 16.50 -14.23 13.07
N TYR A 572 15.73 -15.32 13.15
CA TYR A 572 14.50 -15.51 12.39
C TYR A 572 13.23 -15.23 13.21
N TYR A 573 13.34 -14.64 14.41
CA TYR A 573 12.19 -14.22 15.21
C TYR A 573 11.85 -12.78 14.89
N PHE A 574 10.91 -12.58 13.97
CA PHE A 574 10.61 -11.28 13.38
C PHE A 574 9.62 -10.50 14.24
N LYS A 575 9.72 -9.16 14.16
CA LYS A 575 8.67 -8.23 14.59
C LYS A 575 7.75 -7.97 13.40
N TRP A 576 6.45 -7.85 13.68
CA TRP A 576 5.53 -7.31 12.70
C TRP A 576 5.63 -5.79 12.70
N ALA A 577 5.57 -5.17 11.54
CA ALA A 577 5.62 -3.71 11.36
C ALA A 577 4.48 -3.25 10.45
N ASP A 578 4.22 -1.96 10.44
CA ASP A 578 3.28 -1.34 9.52
C ASP A 578 3.88 -1.15 8.11
N PHE A 579 3.11 -0.53 7.21
CA PHE A 579 3.55 -0.23 5.83
C PHE A 579 4.79 0.67 5.77
N ASN A 580 5.01 1.51 6.78
CA ASN A 580 6.16 2.42 6.87
C ASN A 580 7.36 1.78 7.60
N ASN A 581 7.32 0.48 7.84
CA ASN A 581 8.29 -0.33 8.58
C ASN A 581 8.40 0.02 10.08
N GLU A 582 7.43 0.74 10.67
CA GLU A 582 7.44 0.99 12.10
C GLU A 582 6.96 -0.25 12.87
N PRO A 583 7.76 -0.80 13.81
CA PRO A 583 7.40 -2.00 14.55
C PRO A 583 6.13 -1.83 15.37
N ILE A 584 5.20 -2.75 15.20
CA ILE A 584 3.98 -2.84 16.00
C ILE A 584 4.27 -3.64 17.26
N ASN A 585 4.23 -2.99 18.41
CA ASN A 585 4.54 -3.59 19.69
C ASN A 585 3.29 -3.88 20.56
N ASP A 586 2.20 -3.14 20.34
CA ASP A 586 0.95 -3.31 21.09
C ASP A 586 0.23 -4.58 20.63
N TRP A 587 -0.14 -5.44 21.58
CA TRP A 587 -0.81 -6.71 21.33
C TRP A 587 -2.17 -6.55 20.62
N LYS A 588 -2.89 -5.44 20.82
CA LYS A 588 -4.18 -5.17 20.16
C LYS A 588 -4.00 -4.84 18.70
N GLU A 589 -2.94 -4.09 18.37
CA GLU A 589 -2.58 -3.79 17.00
C GLU A 589 -2.10 -5.05 16.29
N ILE A 590 -1.37 -5.94 16.99
CA ILE A 590 -1.00 -7.27 16.47
C ILE A 590 -2.25 -8.13 16.23
N ALA A 591 -3.20 -8.15 17.13
CA ALA A 591 -4.46 -8.88 16.96
C ALA A 591 -5.29 -8.34 15.76
N SER A 592 -5.16 -7.05 15.46
CA SER A 592 -5.88 -6.38 14.37
C SER A 592 -5.14 -6.43 13.03
N SER A 593 -3.84 -6.73 13.02
CA SER A 593 -2.98 -6.81 11.84
C SER A 593 -2.53 -8.23 11.56
N LEU A 594 -1.47 -8.72 12.22
CA LEU A 594 -0.88 -10.04 11.99
C LEU A 594 -1.87 -11.19 12.23
N LEU A 595 -2.68 -11.11 13.29
CA LEU A 595 -3.65 -12.14 13.67
C LEU A 595 -5.08 -11.87 13.16
N SER A 596 -5.28 -10.85 12.33
CA SER A 596 -6.55 -10.66 11.63
C SER A 596 -6.82 -11.83 10.70
N ILE A 597 -8.08 -12.20 10.50
CA ILE A 597 -8.44 -13.35 9.65
C ILE A 597 -7.83 -13.24 8.25
N PRO A 598 -7.95 -12.08 7.52
CA PRO A 598 -7.35 -11.99 6.20
C PRO A 598 -5.85 -12.22 6.22
N MET A 599 -5.15 -11.62 7.19
CA MET A 599 -3.70 -11.76 7.29
C MET A 599 -3.27 -13.16 7.71
N ALA A 600 -3.90 -13.75 8.72
CA ALA A 600 -3.60 -15.11 9.17
C ALA A 600 -3.80 -16.13 8.06
N HIS A 601 -4.89 -16.03 7.30
CA HIS A 601 -5.16 -16.90 6.16
C HIS A 601 -4.12 -16.71 5.04
N GLN A 602 -3.81 -15.47 4.68
CA GLN A 602 -2.82 -15.16 3.65
C GLN A 602 -1.40 -15.57 4.08
N LEU A 603 -1.07 -15.42 5.36
CA LEU A 603 0.22 -15.82 5.90
C LEU A 603 0.48 -17.31 5.66
N ILE A 604 -0.52 -18.16 5.92
CA ILE A 604 -0.43 -19.60 5.70
C ILE A 604 -0.45 -19.94 4.20
N GLY A 605 -1.36 -19.34 3.43
CA GLY A 605 -1.58 -19.68 2.03
C GLY A 605 -0.56 -19.12 1.05
N PHE A 606 -0.05 -17.90 1.34
CA PHE A 606 0.78 -17.16 0.38
C PHE A 606 2.15 -16.73 0.92
N TYR A 607 2.25 -16.39 2.22
CA TYR A 607 3.44 -15.73 2.76
C TYR A 607 4.28 -16.63 3.67
N THR A 608 3.94 -17.91 3.75
CA THR A 608 4.82 -18.97 4.25
C THR A 608 5.41 -19.69 3.04
N ILE A 609 6.74 -19.82 2.99
CA ILE A 609 7.48 -20.29 1.84
C ILE A 609 8.19 -21.60 2.21
N ALA A 610 7.87 -22.66 1.49
CA ALA A 610 8.57 -23.91 1.53
C ALA A 610 9.86 -23.79 0.69
N ASP A 611 11.01 -23.62 1.32
CA ASP A 611 12.30 -23.54 0.61
C ASP A 611 12.99 -24.88 0.57
N GLU A 612 12.79 -25.62 -0.50
CA GLU A 612 13.43 -26.91 -0.76
C GLU A 612 14.96 -26.81 -0.94
N SER A 613 15.50 -25.61 -1.18
CA SER A 613 16.95 -25.44 -1.37
C SER A 613 17.75 -25.69 -0.09
N ASP A 614 17.20 -25.30 1.06
CA ASP A 614 17.80 -25.48 2.39
C ASP A 614 16.97 -26.39 3.31
N GLY A 615 15.80 -26.80 2.88
CA GLY A 615 14.90 -27.68 3.64
C GLY A 615 14.16 -26.97 4.77
N ILE A 616 14.07 -25.62 4.75
CA ILE A 616 13.52 -24.81 5.84
C ILE A 616 12.24 -24.12 5.41
N LEU A 617 11.21 -24.20 6.26
CA LEU A 617 10.04 -23.38 6.11
C LEU A 617 10.35 -21.94 6.53
N LYS A 618 10.04 -20.97 5.68
CA LYS A 618 10.26 -19.53 5.91
C LYS A 618 8.94 -18.79 5.96
N VAL A 619 8.84 -17.79 6.81
CA VAL A 619 7.72 -16.86 6.83
C VAL A 619 8.21 -15.48 6.39
N MET A 620 7.45 -14.81 5.54
CA MET A 620 7.81 -13.49 5.05
C MET A 620 7.76 -12.44 6.17
N ARG A 621 8.69 -11.50 6.11
CA ARG A 621 8.72 -10.33 6.99
C ARG A 621 7.67 -9.31 6.55
N SER A 622 7.22 -8.43 7.44
CA SER A 622 6.19 -7.43 7.16
C SER A 622 6.48 -6.60 5.92
N TYR A 623 7.68 -6.04 5.78
CA TYR A 623 8.04 -5.22 4.61
C TYR A 623 8.03 -6.02 3.29
N GLN A 624 8.36 -7.31 3.33
CA GLN A 624 8.28 -8.19 2.16
C GLN A 624 6.82 -8.45 1.77
N TYR A 625 5.95 -8.66 2.76
CA TYR A 625 4.52 -8.76 2.57
C TYR A 625 3.96 -7.49 1.92
N TYR A 626 4.25 -6.31 2.47
CA TYR A 626 3.74 -5.06 1.92
C TYR A 626 4.25 -4.77 0.51
N ALA A 627 5.50 -5.09 0.22
CA ALA A 627 6.06 -4.95 -1.12
C ALA A 627 5.35 -5.86 -2.13
N ALA A 628 5.16 -7.14 -1.79
CA ALA A 628 4.48 -8.10 -2.66
C ALA A 628 3.02 -7.73 -2.89
N ASN A 629 2.33 -7.29 -1.83
CA ASN A 629 0.94 -6.85 -1.89
C ASN A 629 0.78 -5.58 -2.74
N ALA A 630 1.67 -4.59 -2.57
CA ALA A 630 1.64 -3.35 -3.36
C ALA A 630 1.80 -3.61 -4.86
N ILE A 631 2.63 -4.59 -5.26
CA ILE A 631 2.75 -5.01 -6.65
C ILE A 631 1.46 -5.70 -7.13
N SER A 632 0.94 -6.65 -6.37
CA SER A 632 -0.30 -7.36 -6.70
C SER A 632 -1.47 -6.40 -6.86
N ASP A 633 -1.64 -5.47 -5.91
CA ASP A 633 -2.67 -4.42 -5.98
C ASP A 633 -2.50 -3.49 -7.19
N LYS A 634 -1.26 -3.23 -7.59
CA LYS A 634 -0.98 -2.41 -8.77
C LYS A 634 -1.37 -3.16 -10.04
N VAL A 635 -1.05 -4.46 -10.13
CA VAL A 635 -1.42 -5.31 -11.28
C VAL A 635 -2.93 -5.43 -11.41
N ALA A 636 -3.65 -5.64 -10.32
CA ALA A 636 -5.11 -5.69 -10.30
C ALA A 636 -5.80 -4.41 -10.81
N LYS A 637 -5.11 -3.27 -10.74
CA LYS A 637 -5.62 -1.95 -11.19
C LYS A 637 -5.20 -1.57 -12.60
N ILE A 638 -4.43 -2.44 -13.30
CA ILE A 638 -3.97 -2.16 -14.67
C ILE A 638 -5.14 -2.27 -15.63
N LYS A 639 -5.27 -1.26 -16.49
CA LYS A 639 -6.22 -1.25 -17.59
C LYS A 639 -5.51 -1.74 -18.85
N TRP A 640 -5.59 -3.02 -19.12
CA TRP A 640 -4.83 -3.68 -20.19
C TRP A 640 -5.16 -3.19 -21.60
N ASP A 641 -6.27 -2.45 -21.78
CA ASP A 641 -6.67 -1.83 -23.03
C ASP A 641 -5.97 -0.48 -23.30
N GLU A 642 -5.29 0.08 -22.29
CA GLU A 642 -4.56 1.35 -22.39
C GLU A 642 -3.05 1.07 -22.53
N SER A 643 -2.41 1.67 -23.54
CA SER A 643 -0.96 1.55 -23.75
C SER A 643 -0.16 2.41 -22.77
N ASN A 644 1.14 2.07 -22.58
CA ASN A 644 2.10 2.82 -21.77
C ASN A 644 1.80 2.92 -20.27
N GLN A 645 1.11 1.94 -19.70
CA GLN A 645 0.90 1.88 -18.27
C GLN A 645 2.21 1.56 -17.55
N ARG A 646 2.42 2.23 -16.41
CA ARG A 646 3.62 2.04 -15.60
C ARG A 646 3.30 1.15 -14.41
N GLY A 647 4.19 0.22 -14.11
CA GLY A 647 4.14 -0.60 -12.92
C GLY A 647 4.57 0.18 -11.68
N GLY A 648 5.81 0.07 -11.35
CA GLY A 648 6.45 0.72 -10.20
C GLY A 648 7.75 0.03 -9.81
N PHE A 649 8.36 0.47 -8.72
CA PHE A 649 9.54 -0.20 -8.20
C PHE A 649 9.52 -0.34 -6.68
N ILE A 650 10.26 -1.33 -6.20
CA ILE A 650 10.50 -1.62 -4.78
C ILE A 650 11.94 -1.26 -4.47
N TRP A 651 12.11 -0.40 -3.47
CA TRP A 651 13.42 -0.05 -2.96
C TRP A 651 13.69 -0.81 -1.66
N HIS A 652 14.38 -1.93 -1.74
CA HIS A 652 14.80 -2.71 -0.59
C HIS A 652 16.32 -2.81 -0.54
N THR A 653 16.92 -2.52 0.60
CA THR A 653 18.38 -2.56 0.78
C THR A 653 18.97 -3.94 0.48
N THR A 654 20.26 -3.98 0.16
CA THR A 654 20.98 -5.24 -0.07
C THR A 654 20.96 -6.10 1.22
N GLY A 655 20.81 -7.42 1.08
CA GLY A 655 20.69 -8.34 2.22
C GLY A 655 19.28 -8.46 2.83
N SER A 656 18.29 -7.67 2.37
CA SER A 656 16.91 -7.72 2.86
C SER A 656 16.06 -8.89 2.30
N GLY A 657 16.64 -9.78 1.49
CA GLY A 657 15.88 -10.86 0.84
C GLY A 657 15.05 -10.40 -0.37
N LYS A 658 15.55 -9.41 -1.14
CA LYS A 658 14.90 -8.91 -2.37
C LYS A 658 14.52 -10.02 -3.34
N THR A 659 15.45 -10.95 -3.59
CA THR A 659 15.26 -12.05 -4.54
C THR A 659 14.06 -12.92 -4.16
N MET A 660 13.88 -13.23 -2.89
CA MET A 660 12.71 -13.97 -2.40
C MET A 660 11.43 -13.14 -2.54
N THR A 661 11.48 -11.85 -2.24
CA THR A 661 10.33 -10.94 -2.35
C THR A 661 9.89 -10.77 -3.80
N SER A 662 10.84 -10.52 -4.71
CA SER A 662 10.58 -10.33 -6.13
C SER A 662 10.04 -11.60 -6.77
N PHE A 663 10.62 -12.75 -6.44
CA PHE A 663 10.12 -14.05 -6.92
C PHE A 663 8.71 -14.33 -6.39
N LYS A 664 8.46 -14.11 -5.11
CA LYS A 664 7.13 -14.32 -4.51
C LYS A 664 6.08 -13.40 -5.13
N SER A 665 6.44 -12.15 -5.43
CA SER A 665 5.56 -11.22 -6.15
C SER A 665 5.20 -11.75 -7.54
N ALA A 666 6.18 -12.28 -8.27
CA ALA A 666 5.95 -12.90 -9.57
C ALA A 666 5.02 -14.13 -9.48
N GLN A 667 5.22 -14.97 -8.46
CA GLN A 667 4.38 -16.14 -8.20
C GLN A 667 2.94 -15.74 -7.87
N LEU A 668 2.75 -14.73 -7.00
CA LEU A 668 1.42 -14.24 -6.63
C LEU A 668 0.64 -13.71 -7.83
N ILE A 669 1.30 -12.98 -8.73
CA ILE A 669 0.67 -12.46 -9.96
C ILE A 669 0.31 -13.64 -10.89
N ALA A 670 1.20 -14.61 -11.03
CA ALA A 670 0.93 -15.79 -11.87
C ALA A 670 -0.27 -16.60 -11.32
N ASP A 671 -0.35 -16.75 -10.00
CA ASP A 671 -1.42 -17.47 -9.33
C ASP A 671 -2.77 -16.75 -9.36
N SER A 672 -2.78 -15.40 -9.38
CA SER A 672 -4.01 -14.59 -9.42
C SER A 672 -4.71 -14.63 -10.78
N GLN A 673 -4.01 -15.03 -11.85
CA GLN A 673 -4.49 -15.00 -13.23
C GLN A 673 -4.84 -13.60 -13.77
N GLU A 674 -4.35 -12.56 -13.13
CA GLU A 674 -4.51 -11.17 -13.59
C GLU A 674 -3.57 -10.83 -14.74
N ALA A 675 -2.55 -11.66 -14.95
CA ALA A 675 -1.66 -11.63 -16.10
C ALA A 675 -1.62 -13.00 -16.79
N ASP A 676 -1.52 -13.00 -18.11
CA ASP A 676 -1.39 -14.24 -18.89
C ASP A 676 0.05 -14.76 -18.85
N LYS A 677 1.01 -13.84 -18.71
CA LYS A 677 2.44 -14.14 -18.59
C LYS A 677 3.08 -13.26 -17.53
N VAL A 678 3.88 -13.88 -16.68
CA VAL A 678 4.76 -13.20 -15.73
C VAL A 678 6.19 -13.58 -16.04
N VAL A 679 6.99 -12.63 -16.48
CA VAL A 679 8.37 -12.85 -16.91
C VAL A 679 9.31 -12.28 -15.89
N PHE A 680 10.03 -13.15 -15.19
CA PHE A 680 11.05 -12.77 -14.22
C PHE A 680 12.39 -12.59 -14.93
N LEU A 681 12.88 -11.35 -14.95
CA LEU A 681 14.11 -10.95 -15.63
C LEU A 681 15.28 -10.84 -14.65
N MET A 682 16.35 -11.55 -14.97
CA MET A 682 17.60 -11.58 -14.20
C MET A 682 18.79 -11.20 -15.06
N ASP A 683 19.91 -10.87 -14.42
CA ASP A 683 21.19 -10.78 -15.13
C ASP A 683 21.69 -12.19 -15.50
N ARG A 684 22.44 -12.28 -16.61
CA ARG A 684 23.01 -13.54 -17.13
C ARG A 684 23.93 -14.22 -16.13
N ILE A 685 24.66 -13.45 -15.33
CA ILE A 685 25.62 -13.97 -14.35
C ILE A 685 24.90 -14.70 -13.19
N GLU A 686 23.68 -14.29 -12.89
CA GLU A 686 22.87 -14.85 -11.79
C GLU A 686 22.06 -16.08 -12.20
N LEU A 687 21.89 -16.32 -13.50
CA LEU A 687 21.27 -17.56 -14.03
C LEU A 687 22.17 -18.80 -13.89
N GLY A 688 23.29 -18.72 -13.14
CA GLY A 688 24.04 -19.89 -12.77
C GLY A 688 23.17 -20.91 -12.01
N THR A 689 23.61 -22.16 -11.99
CA THR A 689 22.89 -23.30 -11.40
C THR A 689 22.42 -23.06 -9.97
N GLN A 690 23.07 -22.17 -9.23
CA GLN A 690 22.76 -21.89 -7.84
C GLN A 690 21.48 -21.05 -7.69
N SER A 691 21.35 -19.93 -8.42
CA SER A 691 20.17 -19.05 -8.32
C SER A 691 18.91 -19.70 -8.87
N LEU A 692 19.04 -20.48 -9.95
CA LEU A 692 17.89 -21.25 -10.46
C LEU A 692 17.44 -22.31 -9.44
N GLY A 693 18.38 -22.91 -8.72
CA GLY A 693 18.11 -23.84 -7.62
C GLY A 693 17.35 -23.16 -6.47
N GLU A 694 17.74 -21.92 -6.11
CA GLU A 694 17.01 -21.13 -5.10
C GLU A 694 15.58 -20.82 -5.53
N TYR A 695 15.36 -20.40 -6.79
CA TYR A 695 14.01 -20.11 -7.29
C TYR A 695 13.12 -21.34 -7.36
N ARG A 696 13.66 -22.49 -7.75
CA ARG A 696 12.94 -23.76 -7.70
C ARG A 696 12.64 -24.15 -6.25
N GLY A 697 13.60 -23.93 -5.35
CA GLY A 697 13.38 -24.09 -3.92
C GLY A 697 12.23 -23.23 -3.40
N PHE A 698 12.17 -21.95 -3.78
CA PHE A 698 11.07 -21.05 -3.40
C PHE A 698 9.72 -21.41 -4.03
N ALA A 699 9.72 -22.17 -5.11
CA ALA A 699 8.51 -22.72 -5.71
C ALA A 699 8.07 -24.05 -5.09
N GLY A 700 8.81 -24.56 -4.11
CA GLY A 700 8.54 -25.85 -3.49
C GLY A 700 8.97 -27.06 -4.36
N GLU A 701 9.94 -26.89 -5.26
CA GLU A 701 10.40 -27.96 -6.14
C GLU A 701 11.64 -28.66 -5.56
N SER A 702 11.58 -29.96 -5.42
CA SER A 702 12.68 -30.79 -4.88
C SER A 702 13.93 -30.75 -5.75
N LYS A 703 15.10 -30.84 -5.13
CA LYS A 703 16.37 -30.95 -5.83
C LYS A 703 16.39 -32.15 -6.76
N GLY A 704 16.53 -31.94 -8.07
CA GLY A 704 16.66 -32.99 -9.07
C GLY A 704 15.48 -33.15 -10.02
N ILE A 705 14.44 -32.33 -9.91
CA ILE A 705 13.35 -32.28 -10.89
C ILE A 705 13.89 -31.84 -12.26
N SER A 706 13.50 -32.55 -13.32
CA SER A 706 13.88 -32.22 -14.69
C SER A 706 13.25 -30.89 -15.13
N ASN A 707 13.87 -30.19 -16.09
CA ASN A 707 13.32 -28.94 -16.64
C ASN A 707 11.91 -29.08 -17.24
N GLU A 708 11.52 -30.31 -17.63
CA GLU A 708 10.22 -30.60 -18.23
C GLU A 708 9.10 -30.69 -17.18
N GLU A 709 9.44 -31.12 -15.97
CA GLU A 709 8.51 -31.34 -14.87
C GLU A 709 8.39 -30.10 -13.95
N SER A 710 9.34 -29.18 -14.01
CA SER A 710 9.39 -27.98 -13.19
C SER A 710 8.34 -26.96 -13.60
N SER A 711 7.65 -26.36 -12.64
CA SER A 711 6.77 -25.19 -12.83
C SER A 711 7.57 -23.94 -13.18
N ILE A 712 8.85 -23.89 -12.73
CA ILE A 712 9.81 -22.87 -13.11
C ILE A 712 10.70 -23.39 -14.23
N LYS A 713 10.29 -23.11 -15.43
CA LYS A 713 11.04 -23.54 -16.60
C LYS A 713 12.09 -22.51 -16.96
N SER A 714 13.35 -22.84 -16.79
CA SER A 714 14.42 -22.05 -17.36
C SER A 714 14.38 -22.10 -18.89
N THR A 715 14.69 -21.00 -19.51
CA THR A 715 14.79 -20.92 -20.96
C THR A 715 16.24 -21.18 -21.39
N GLU A 716 16.50 -22.35 -21.98
CA GLU A 716 17.85 -22.68 -22.44
C GLU A 716 18.29 -21.83 -23.64
N ASN A 717 17.36 -21.50 -24.52
CA ASN A 717 17.60 -20.67 -25.70
C ASN A 717 16.41 -19.73 -26.01
N THR A 718 16.59 -18.80 -26.93
CA THR A 718 15.57 -17.82 -27.33
C THR A 718 14.34 -18.50 -27.94
N TYR A 719 14.51 -19.59 -28.66
CA TYR A 719 13.43 -20.31 -29.29
C TYR A 719 12.46 -20.92 -28.25
N THR A 720 12.98 -21.56 -27.21
CA THR A 720 12.20 -22.07 -26.10
C THR A 720 11.44 -20.94 -25.35
N LEU A 721 12.09 -19.79 -25.19
CA LEU A 721 11.46 -18.61 -24.57
C LEU A 721 10.25 -18.14 -25.38
N ILE A 722 10.39 -18.05 -26.71
CA ILE A 722 9.30 -17.63 -27.60
C ILE A 722 8.15 -18.64 -27.57
N SER A 723 8.44 -19.93 -27.59
CA SER A 723 7.44 -20.98 -27.50
C SER A 723 6.61 -20.84 -26.21
N LYS A 724 7.26 -20.57 -25.07
CA LYS A 724 6.58 -20.38 -23.78
C LYS A 724 5.75 -19.09 -23.73
N LEU A 725 6.26 -17.99 -24.29
CA LEU A 725 5.49 -16.75 -24.36
C LEU A 725 4.23 -16.90 -25.21
N LYS A 726 4.27 -17.72 -26.26
CA LYS A 726 3.12 -18.02 -27.12
C LYS A 726 2.13 -19.02 -26.50
N SER A 727 2.59 -19.89 -25.60
CA SER A 727 1.79 -20.94 -24.99
C SER A 727 0.59 -20.37 -24.23
N ASP A 728 -0.57 -21.01 -24.31
CA ASP A 728 -1.74 -20.68 -23.50
C ASP A 728 -1.87 -21.60 -22.26
N SER A 729 -0.89 -22.47 -22.06
CA SER A 729 -0.85 -23.35 -20.90
C SER A 729 -0.58 -22.56 -19.62
N HIS A 730 -1.34 -22.81 -18.57
CA HIS A 730 -1.12 -22.24 -17.23
C HIS A 730 0.23 -22.63 -16.63
N LEU A 731 0.82 -23.75 -17.07
CA LEU A 731 2.16 -24.20 -16.66
C LEU A 731 3.28 -23.29 -17.19
N ASP A 732 2.99 -22.46 -18.20
CA ASP A 732 3.91 -21.52 -18.81
C ASP A 732 3.57 -20.06 -18.43
N THR A 733 2.80 -19.83 -17.37
CA THR A 733 2.45 -18.48 -16.90
C THR A 733 3.67 -17.78 -16.31
N LEU A 734 4.44 -18.45 -15.43
CA LEU A 734 5.67 -17.92 -14.84
C LEU A 734 6.89 -18.38 -15.62
N ILE A 735 7.62 -17.42 -16.19
CA ILE A 735 8.82 -17.66 -17.01
C ILE A 735 10.01 -16.95 -16.37
N VAL A 736 11.09 -17.68 -16.11
CA VAL A 736 12.35 -17.12 -15.64
C VAL A 736 13.36 -17.09 -16.78
N THR A 737 13.92 -15.91 -17.07
CA THR A 737 14.88 -15.74 -18.18
C THR A 737 15.88 -14.62 -17.92
N SER A 738 16.96 -14.56 -18.70
CA SER A 738 17.87 -13.42 -18.61
C SER A 738 17.40 -12.26 -19.49
N ILE A 739 17.72 -11.03 -19.05
CA ILE A 739 17.41 -9.83 -19.81
C ILE A 739 18.07 -9.84 -21.19
N GLN A 740 19.28 -10.45 -21.32
CA GLN A 740 20.00 -10.58 -22.59
C GLN A 740 19.25 -11.47 -23.59
N LYS A 741 18.63 -12.57 -23.11
CA LYS A 741 17.81 -13.42 -23.99
C LYS A 741 16.53 -12.73 -24.39
N MET A 742 15.89 -12.04 -23.45
CA MET A 742 14.64 -11.35 -23.70
C MET A 742 14.83 -10.17 -24.67
N SER A 743 15.93 -9.43 -24.59
CA SER A 743 16.22 -8.31 -25.48
C SER A 743 16.53 -8.72 -26.93
N ARG A 744 16.91 -9.99 -27.17
CA ARG A 744 17.19 -10.53 -28.52
C ARG A 744 15.92 -10.93 -29.30
N ILE A 745 14.78 -10.97 -28.64
CA ILE A 745 13.52 -11.40 -29.27
C ILE A 745 13.08 -10.51 -30.45
N LYS A 746 13.63 -9.30 -30.57
CA LYS A 746 13.25 -8.36 -31.64
C LYS A 746 13.87 -8.65 -33.02
N ASP A 747 14.95 -9.44 -33.08
CA ASP A 747 15.74 -9.62 -34.31
C ASP A 747 15.13 -10.73 -35.18
N GLU A 748 14.79 -10.36 -36.44
CA GLU A 748 14.23 -11.30 -37.44
C GLU A 748 15.17 -12.47 -37.77
N ASP A 749 16.46 -12.34 -37.45
CA ASP A 749 17.50 -13.35 -37.68
C ASP A 749 17.35 -14.63 -36.84
N ASP A 750 16.63 -14.56 -35.69
CA ASP A 750 16.40 -15.71 -34.79
C ASP A 750 15.10 -16.50 -35.12
N GLY A 751 14.51 -16.30 -36.28
CA GLY A 751 13.36 -17.10 -36.78
C GLY A 751 12.00 -16.66 -36.23
N LEU A 752 11.89 -15.46 -35.64
CA LEU A 752 10.63 -14.87 -35.21
C LEU A 752 9.87 -14.32 -36.41
N LYS A 753 8.64 -14.75 -36.57
CA LYS A 753 7.71 -14.14 -37.51
C LYS A 753 7.03 -12.95 -36.86
N ALA A 754 6.77 -11.89 -37.62
CA ALA A 754 6.02 -10.72 -37.14
C ALA A 754 4.67 -11.12 -36.46
N ASP A 755 4.04 -12.18 -36.99
CA ASP A 755 2.81 -12.76 -36.42
C ASP A 755 2.99 -13.30 -34.99
N ASP A 756 4.19 -13.77 -34.63
CA ASP A 756 4.47 -14.28 -33.28
C ASP A 756 4.56 -13.16 -32.26
N ILE A 757 5.20 -12.05 -32.63
CA ILE A 757 5.26 -10.85 -31.77
C ILE A 757 3.85 -10.28 -31.55
N GLU A 758 3.02 -10.24 -32.61
CA GLU A 758 1.65 -9.77 -32.50
C GLU A 758 0.81 -10.66 -31.56
N LYS A 759 0.97 -11.98 -31.64
CA LYS A 759 0.28 -12.92 -30.75
C LYS A 759 0.71 -12.75 -29.29
N ILE A 760 2.00 -12.54 -29.04
CA ILE A 760 2.53 -12.30 -27.69
C ILE A 760 2.02 -10.97 -27.16
N ASN A 761 2.01 -9.91 -27.96
CA ASN A 761 1.56 -8.58 -27.56
C ASN A 761 0.04 -8.46 -27.28
N LYS A 762 -0.75 -9.46 -27.67
CA LYS A 762 -2.16 -9.56 -27.28
C LYS A 762 -2.34 -10.11 -25.86
N LYS A 763 -1.28 -10.64 -25.23
CA LYS A 763 -1.32 -11.19 -23.88
C LYS A 763 -1.04 -10.09 -22.84
N ARG A 764 -1.61 -10.24 -21.66
CA ARG A 764 -1.31 -9.43 -20.50
C ARG A 764 0.02 -9.88 -19.91
N ILE A 765 1.08 -9.10 -20.10
CA ILE A 765 2.44 -9.49 -19.73
C ILE A 765 2.94 -8.57 -18.62
N VAL A 766 3.38 -9.16 -17.51
CA VAL A 766 4.07 -8.47 -16.42
C VAL A 766 5.53 -8.90 -16.41
N PHE A 767 6.42 -7.93 -16.38
CA PHE A 767 7.85 -8.14 -16.18
C PHE A 767 8.24 -7.77 -14.77
N ILE A 768 8.90 -8.69 -14.06
CA ILE A 768 9.56 -8.45 -12.77
C ILE A 768 11.07 -8.42 -13.02
N VAL A 769 11.71 -7.31 -12.71
CA VAL A 769 13.13 -7.08 -12.95
C VAL A 769 13.86 -7.05 -11.62
N ASP A 770 14.69 -8.05 -11.36
CA ASP A 770 15.55 -8.05 -10.17
C ASP A 770 16.83 -7.26 -10.43
N GLU A 771 17.41 -6.65 -9.39
CA GLU A 771 18.60 -5.80 -9.44
C GLU A 771 18.53 -4.68 -10.52
N ALA A 772 17.42 -3.98 -10.57
CA ALA A 772 17.04 -3.01 -11.60
C ALA A 772 18.01 -1.80 -11.76
N HIS A 773 18.97 -1.65 -10.85
CA HIS A 773 19.96 -0.55 -10.86
C HIS A 773 21.20 -0.84 -11.73
N ARG A 774 21.37 -2.04 -12.27
CA ARG A 774 22.56 -2.38 -13.04
C ARG A 774 22.61 -1.65 -14.39
N SER A 775 23.75 -1.07 -14.70
CA SER A 775 23.96 -0.22 -15.87
C SER A 775 23.70 -0.90 -17.23
N THR A 776 23.82 -2.23 -17.27
CA THR A 776 23.59 -3.02 -18.48
C THR A 776 22.10 -3.20 -18.82
N PHE A 777 21.20 -2.85 -17.88
CA PHE A 777 19.76 -3.01 -18.08
C PHE A 777 19.12 -1.92 -18.95
N GLY A 778 19.67 -0.71 -19.00
CA GLY A 778 19.00 0.44 -19.61
C GLY A 778 18.63 0.26 -21.08
N GLU A 779 19.60 -0.08 -21.95
CA GLU A 779 19.35 -0.26 -23.39
C GLU A 779 18.55 -1.54 -23.69
N MET A 780 18.88 -2.64 -23.01
CA MET A 780 18.18 -3.91 -23.20
C MET A 780 16.73 -3.82 -22.73
N LEU A 781 16.49 -3.18 -21.59
CA LEU A 781 15.14 -2.99 -21.06
C LEU A 781 14.31 -2.08 -21.96
N GLN A 782 14.91 -1.03 -22.53
CA GLN A 782 14.23 -0.18 -23.50
C GLN A 782 13.88 -0.97 -24.77
N THR A 783 14.76 -1.86 -25.21
CA THR A 783 14.49 -2.78 -26.33
C THR A 783 13.29 -3.67 -26.04
N ILE A 784 13.24 -4.30 -24.84
CA ILE A 784 12.11 -5.15 -24.42
C ILE A 784 10.82 -4.34 -24.37
N LYS A 785 10.84 -3.12 -23.83
CA LYS A 785 9.67 -2.23 -23.80
C LYS A 785 9.16 -1.87 -25.19
N ASN A 786 10.07 -1.61 -26.12
CA ASN A 786 9.69 -1.30 -27.49
C ASN A 786 9.08 -2.53 -28.21
N THR A 787 9.55 -3.73 -27.87
CA THR A 787 9.03 -4.99 -28.44
C THR A 787 7.67 -5.35 -27.84
N PHE A 788 7.46 -5.05 -26.54
CA PHE A 788 6.23 -5.39 -25.78
C PHE A 788 5.59 -4.11 -25.19
N PRO A 789 5.00 -3.23 -26.01
CA PRO A 789 4.54 -1.91 -25.57
C PRO A 789 3.36 -1.94 -24.60
N ASN A 790 2.57 -3.02 -24.61
CA ASN A 790 1.41 -3.20 -23.73
C ASN A 790 1.76 -3.91 -22.41
N SER A 791 3.04 -4.25 -22.19
CA SER A 791 3.48 -4.92 -20.97
C SER A 791 3.78 -3.95 -19.85
N VAL A 792 3.72 -4.44 -18.60
CA VAL A 792 3.97 -3.65 -17.40
C VAL A 792 5.22 -4.15 -16.69
N PHE A 793 6.02 -3.22 -16.19
CA PHE A 793 7.33 -3.52 -15.61
C PHE A 793 7.39 -3.11 -14.15
N PHE A 794 7.85 -4.02 -13.30
CA PHE A 794 8.17 -3.76 -11.90
C PHE A 794 9.66 -3.99 -11.66
N GLY A 795 10.32 -3.04 -10.97
CA GLY A 795 11.74 -3.12 -10.66
C GLY A 795 11.99 -3.37 -9.18
N PHE A 796 12.96 -4.25 -8.87
CA PHE A 796 13.51 -4.39 -7.52
C PHE A 796 14.93 -3.86 -7.51
N THR A 797 15.25 -2.98 -6.54
CA THR A 797 16.57 -2.36 -6.45
C THR A 797 16.99 -2.11 -5.01
N GLY A 798 18.29 -2.27 -4.73
CA GLY A 798 18.89 -1.85 -3.46
C GLY A 798 19.30 -0.39 -3.45
N THR A 799 19.57 0.17 -4.64
CA THR A 799 20.05 1.53 -4.86
C THR A 799 19.34 2.11 -6.07
N PRO A 800 18.17 2.74 -5.91
CA PRO A 800 17.49 3.37 -7.04
C PRO A 800 18.38 4.46 -7.64
N ILE A 801 18.39 4.53 -8.96
CA ILE A 801 19.08 5.60 -9.68
C ILE A 801 18.17 6.83 -9.63
N GLN A 802 18.56 7.80 -8.80
CA GLN A 802 17.98 9.13 -8.76
C GLN A 802 18.76 10.01 -9.77
N ASP A 803 18.26 11.17 -10.12
CA ASP A 803 18.63 12.06 -11.24
C ASP A 803 20.12 12.32 -11.53
N GLU A 804 21.05 11.81 -10.73
CA GLU A 804 22.48 12.16 -10.80
C GLU A 804 23.29 11.48 -11.94
N ASN A 805 22.70 10.48 -12.63
CA ASN A 805 23.43 9.75 -13.70
C ASN A 805 22.81 9.89 -15.10
N GLU A 806 22.27 11.05 -15.43
CA GLU A 806 21.52 11.30 -16.67
C GLU A 806 22.32 11.22 -17.99
N LYS A 807 23.62 11.10 -17.98
CA LYS A 807 24.36 11.10 -19.26
C LYS A 807 24.19 9.84 -20.11
N LYS A 808 23.61 8.76 -19.58
CA LYS A 808 23.35 7.52 -20.34
C LYS A 808 22.15 6.68 -19.88
N MET A 809 21.40 7.04 -18.82
CA MET A 809 20.37 6.18 -18.26
C MET A 809 19.15 6.96 -17.79
N SER A 810 17.99 6.44 -18.18
CA SER A 810 16.70 6.76 -17.57
C SER A 810 16.72 6.48 -16.06
N THR A 811 16.13 7.35 -15.25
CA THR A 811 15.99 7.13 -13.81
C THR A 811 15.11 5.90 -13.53
N THR A 812 15.24 5.30 -12.35
CA THR A 812 14.37 4.16 -11.96
C THR A 812 12.89 4.54 -12.09
N ILE A 813 12.53 5.76 -11.71
CA ILE A 813 11.15 6.29 -11.82
C ILE A 813 10.71 6.39 -13.29
N SER A 814 11.58 6.89 -14.18
CA SER A 814 11.21 7.03 -15.59
C SER A 814 11.01 5.68 -16.28
N VAL A 815 11.70 4.65 -15.80
CA VAL A 815 11.66 3.29 -16.36
C VAL A 815 10.48 2.51 -15.83
N PHE A 816 10.27 2.47 -14.51
CA PHE A 816 9.32 1.58 -13.88
C PHE A 816 8.04 2.29 -13.41
N GLY A 817 8.10 3.57 -13.09
CA GLY A 817 7.01 4.33 -12.47
C GLY A 817 7.30 4.66 -11.02
N ASP A 818 6.26 4.87 -10.23
CA ASP A 818 6.36 5.32 -8.85
C ASP A 818 6.98 4.27 -7.91
N GLU A 819 7.58 4.73 -6.82
CA GLU A 819 7.99 3.87 -5.72
C GLU A 819 6.75 3.29 -5.03
N LEU A 820 6.66 1.97 -4.97
CA LEU A 820 5.54 1.27 -4.35
C LEU A 820 5.79 0.94 -2.88
N HIS A 821 7.03 0.62 -2.52
CA HIS A 821 7.43 0.35 -1.16
C HIS A 821 8.92 0.56 -0.98
N ARG A 822 9.31 0.97 0.25
CA ARG A 822 10.70 1.22 0.64
C ARG A 822 11.04 0.45 1.91
N TYR A 823 12.20 -0.20 1.90
CA TYR A 823 12.88 -0.72 3.09
C TYR A 823 14.35 -0.29 3.02
N SER A 824 14.67 0.77 3.73
CA SER A 824 15.97 1.44 3.66
C SER A 824 17.07 0.65 4.39
N ILE A 825 18.32 1.08 4.20
CA ILE A 825 19.44 0.52 4.96
C ILE A 825 19.30 0.83 6.46
N ALA A 826 18.70 1.98 6.82
CA ALA A 826 18.43 2.35 8.21
C ALA A 826 17.41 1.39 8.85
N ASP A 827 16.35 1.02 8.12
CA ASP A 827 15.40 -0.01 8.55
C ASP A 827 16.09 -1.36 8.73
N GLY A 828 16.96 -1.74 7.78
CA GLY A 828 17.71 -2.99 7.82
C GLY A 828 18.64 -3.08 9.03
N ILE A 829 19.32 -1.98 9.38
CA ILE A 829 20.21 -1.91 10.57
C ILE A 829 19.36 -1.95 11.85
N ARG A 830 18.28 -1.16 11.93
CA ARG A 830 17.36 -1.16 13.07
C ARG A 830 16.82 -2.56 13.36
N ASP A 831 16.43 -3.28 12.33
CA ASP A 831 15.82 -4.61 12.42
C ASP A 831 16.88 -5.73 12.50
N LYS A 832 18.18 -5.40 12.52
CA LYS A 832 19.32 -6.33 12.49
C LYS A 832 19.33 -7.28 11.29
N ASN A 833 18.77 -6.85 10.18
CA ASN A 833 18.73 -7.62 8.94
C ASN A 833 19.97 -7.38 8.06
N VAL A 834 20.68 -6.30 8.31
CA VAL A 834 21.92 -5.90 7.62
C VAL A 834 22.95 -5.57 8.68
N LEU A 835 24.20 -5.97 8.48
CA LEU A 835 25.30 -5.60 9.36
C LEU A 835 25.50 -4.08 9.32
N GLY A 836 25.48 -3.42 10.48
CA GLY A 836 25.89 -2.04 10.60
C GLY A 836 27.38 -1.89 10.28
N PHE A 837 27.77 -0.79 9.70
CA PHE A 837 29.18 -0.39 9.65
C PHE A 837 29.51 0.23 11.01
N ASP A 838 30.54 -0.32 11.68
CA ASP A 838 31.18 0.33 12.82
C ASP A 838 32.01 1.54 12.35
#